data_805dbab6f548460ca1a1fe5bc7ba691f
#
_entry.id   805dbab6f548460ca1a1fe5bc7ba691f
#
_cell.length_a   1.000
_cell.length_b   1.000
_cell.length_c   1.000
_cell.angle_alpha   90.00
_cell.angle_beta   90.00
_cell.angle_gamma   90.00
#
_symmetry.space_group_name_H-M   'P 1'
#
loop_
_entity.id
_entity.type
_entity.pdbx_description
1 polymer ?
#
loop_
_entity_poly.entity_id
_entity_poly.type
_entity_poly.pdbx_seq_one_letter_code
_entity_poly.pdbx_strand_id
1 'polypeptide(L)'
;MFTAGAESLLRQARELQDEDLQKFSSRLRKLLQQDPGPEAADTLQRLFFIMSATKYNRKLEETCVDLLQTTLCLPTCPEQLQLLCAAILRERAPCDSLRLSCDHIHIQNTRQLSLAASVLLAQGDRKQEIRNVAQRVFKVLESRQPEGPSLRPLLPVLSKVAGLAPGSLHEEQTRLLNKRLVDWLRYASVQQGPVHSSGGFFSTPRARLPGPITEVDGAVATDFFTVLSTGQHFTEDQWLNVQAFSMLRGWLLHSPESPGAPDADDKSELEGSTLSVLSAASSASRRLPPQEQLREKAFEYCQRLIEQSNRRALRKGDADLQKACLVEAVLVLDVLCRQDPSFLYRTLSCLKALQTRLCGDPTHVRALLPLAQFFLNHGEAAAVASGAVYQQLFTRVPSEHFHSPELAFEFLRLCRDSLPLFGRSLGVLKLSFPNLFKFLAWNSPPLTAEFVGLLPALLDASTAVEMLHALLDLPCLTAALDLQLRLSPAASERPLWDASLRTPSCLEAFRDPQFQGLLQHLLRTKASGTAERLAPLHQLLQPMAGCARVVQCAEAVPTLLQVLFSSVAQFADGALANQLALAILDRSDSLYQVPGYEARVHSVLSSQFLALCEQHPALVVELARELLEFAGSASSTRSGGVMLTSVVWAIGEYLSVSWDRRCTVEQINKFFEALEALLFEVTQSRPSTALPKCPPQVITALMTTLTKLASRSQDLIPRVSLFLSKMRTLAQSPAMSSVPCEDMGAVRVRTTELLNLLKMPSVAQFVLTPSTEVSEPRYHRDTNTALPLALRTVSRLVEKEAGLPPG
;
A
#
# COMPACT_ATOMS: atom_id res chain seq x y z
N MET A 1 -7.45 15.27 6.70
CA MET A 1 -8.39 15.63 5.61
C MET A 1 -8.25 17.11 5.34
N PHE A 2 -7.74 17.46 4.18
CA PHE A 2 -7.76 18.86 3.72
C PHE A 2 -9.21 19.23 3.38
N THR A 3 -9.64 20.42 3.76
CA THR A 3 -10.93 20.95 3.31
C THR A 3 -10.92 21.09 1.77
N ALA A 4 -12.08 21.03 1.13
CA ALA A 4 -12.19 21.17 -0.34
C ALA A 4 -11.49 22.43 -0.88
N GLY A 5 -11.44 23.51 -0.08
CA GLY A 5 -10.68 24.72 -0.41
C GLY A 5 -9.15 24.51 -0.41
N ALA A 6 -8.60 23.75 0.53
CA ALA A 6 -7.16 23.47 0.57
C ALA A 6 -6.70 22.59 -0.60
N GLU A 7 -7.54 21.67 -1.01
CA GLU A 7 -7.27 20.78 -2.16
C GLU A 7 -7.26 21.56 -3.49
N SER A 8 -8.17 22.54 -3.63
CA SER A 8 -8.18 23.47 -4.76
C SER A 8 -6.92 24.34 -4.79
N LEU A 9 -6.47 24.86 -3.65
CA LEU A 9 -5.24 25.65 -3.54
C LEU A 9 -3.99 24.82 -3.87
N LEU A 10 -3.92 23.57 -3.42
CA LEU A 10 -2.81 22.68 -3.76
C LEU A 10 -2.75 22.35 -5.26
N ARG A 11 -3.90 22.21 -5.91
CA ARG A 11 -3.95 22.03 -7.37
C ARG A 11 -3.44 23.27 -8.10
N GLN A 12 -3.92 24.45 -7.74
CA GLN A 12 -3.45 25.73 -8.30
C GLN A 12 -1.94 25.90 -8.08
N ALA A 13 -1.43 25.54 -6.90
CA ALA A 13 0.01 25.60 -6.61
C ALA A 13 0.87 24.69 -7.52
N ARG A 14 0.34 23.54 -7.93
CA ARG A 14 1.02 22.63 -8.88
C ARG A 14 1.05 23.16 -10.31
N GLU A 15 0.02 23.92 -10.70
CA GLU A 15 -0.14 24.47 -12.04
C GLU A 15 0.63 25.80 -12.23
N LEU A 16 1.17 26.40 -11.17
CA LEU A 16 1.89 27.68 -11.20
C LEU A 16 3.14 27.59 -12.11
N GLN A 17 3.32 28.58 -12.99
CA GLN A 17 4.49 28.66 -13.86
C GLN A 17 5.72 29.25 -13.14
N ASP A 18 6.92 28.96 -13.62
CA ASP A 18 8.17 29.43 -12.97
C ASP A 18 8.32 30.95 -12.99
N GLU A 19 7.83 31.62 -14.02
CA GLU A 19 7.82 33.09 -14.09
C GLU A 19 6.95 33.74 -13.03
N ASP A 20 5.80 33.12 -12.75
CA ASP A 20 4.87 33.61 -11.70
C ASP A 20 5.45 33.35 -10.30
N LEU A 21 6.18 32.26 -10.14
CA LEU A 21 6.90 31.96 -8.89
C LEU A 21 8.01 32.98 -8.63
N GLN A 22 8.76 33.43 -9.68
CA GLN A 22 9.78 34.45 -9.55
C GLN A 22 9.18 35.82 -9.17
N LYS A 23 8.06 36.19 -9.80
CA LYS A 23 7.33 37.42 -9.44
C LYS A 23 6.84 37.35 -7.97
N PHE A 24 6.31 36.22 -7.58
CA PHE A 24 5.86 35.96 -6.24
C PHE A 24 7.01 36.05 -5.22
N SER A 25 8.16 35.42 -5.49
CA SER A 25 9.36 35.48 -4.67
C SER A 25 9.90 36.89 -4.54
N SER A 26 9.87 37.68 -5.63
CA SER A 26 10.28 39.09 -5.62
C SER A 26 9.38 39.97 -4.74
N ARG A 27 8.04 39.75 -4.77
CA ARG A 27 7.07 40.38 -3.89
C ARG A 27 7.29 40.02 -2.42
N LEU A 28 7.46 38.72 -2.12
CA LEU A 28 7.74 38.21 -0.79
C LEU A 28 8.99 38.89 -0.21
N ARG A 29 10.06 38.99 -1.00
CA ARG A 29 11.32 39.62 -0.60
C ARG A 29 11.11 41.07 -0.18
N LYS A 30 10.33 41.87 -0.93
CA LYS A 30 9.98 43.23 -0.57
C LYS A 30 9.20 43.31 0.73
N LEU A 31 8.21 42.41 0.93
CA LEU A 31 7.39 42.38 2.13
C LEU A 31 8.15 41.98 3.39
N LEU A 32 9.14 41.10 3.28
CA LEU A 32 9.97 40.66 4.43
C LEU A 32 11.08 41.69 4.76
N GLN A 33 11.48 42.54 3.81
CA GLN A 33 12.45 43.62 4.05
C GLN A 33 11.80 44.88 4.67
N GLN A 34 10.50 45.03 4.50
CA GLN A 34 9.70 46.07 5.17
C GLN A 34 9.22 45.54 6.53
N ASP A 35 8.51 46.37 7.29
CA ASP A 35 7.94 45.93 8.57
C ASP A 35 6.90 44.78 8.32
N PRO A 36 7.12 43.54 8.78
CA PRO A 36 6.35 42.40 8.35
C PRO A 36 4.94 42.40 8.95
N GLY A 37 3.98 42.85 8.16
CA GLY A 37 2.57 42.91 8.49
C GLY A 37 1.78 41.63 8.12
N PRO A 38 0.45 41.66 8.26
CA PRO A 38 -0.42 40.51 7.96
C PRO A 38 -0.33 40.05 6.49
N GLU A 39 0.01 40.93 5.56
CA GLU A 39 0.20 40.59 4.14
C GLU A 39 1.41 39.66 3.94
N ALA A 40 2.46 39.83 4.75
CA ALA A 40 3.62 38.93 4.74
C ALA A 40 3.24 37.53 5.22
N ALA A 41 2.38 37.41 6.24
CA ALA A 41 1.88 36.12 6.74
C ALA A 41 1.07 35.36 5.68
N ASP A 42 0.14 36.05 5.01
CA ASP A 42 -0.66 35.45 3.93
C ASP A 42 0.23 34.98 2.76
N THR A 43 1.22 35.81 2.39
CA THR A 43 2.16 35.48 1.32
C THR A 43 3.04 34.28 1.69
N LEU A 44 3.54 34.19 2.93
CA LEU A 44 4.29 33.05 3.42
C LEU A 44 3.43 31.78 3.49
N GLN A 45 2.17 31.90 3.89
CA GLN A 45 1.25 30.74 3.88
C GLN A 45 1.03 30.21 2.47
N ARG A 46 0.86 31.07 1.48
CA ARG A 46 0.78 30.68 0.06
C ARG A 46 2.07 30.02 -0.42
N LEU A 47 3.25 30.56 -0.05
CA LEU A 47 4.53 29.93 -0.35
C LEU A 47 4.65 28.55 0.26
N PHE A 48 4.20 28.36 1.51
CA PHE A 48 4.17 27.06 2.14
C PHE A 48 3.33 26.06 1.34
N PHE A 49 2.14 26.43 0.86
CA PHE A 49 1.32 25.57 0.01
C PHE A 49 1.99 25.23 -1.32
N ILE A 50 2.66 26.19 -1.95
CA ILE A 50 3.42 25.94 -3.19
C ILE A 50 4.54 24.94 -2.94
N MET A 51 5.32 25.12 -1.88
CA MET A 51 6.43 24.23 -1.53
C MET A 51 5.94 22.82 -1.16
N SER A 52 4.88 22.69 -0.37
CA SER A 52 4.28 21.43 0.00
C SER A 52 3.70 20.67 -1.21
N ALA A 53 3.10 21.40 -2.16
CA ALA A 53 2.49 20.81 -3.37
C ALA A 53 3.51 20.38 -4.41
N THR A 54 4.68 21.04 -4.45
CA THR A 54 5.71 20.86 -5.48
C THR A 54 7.04 20.32 -4.91
N LYS A 55 6.99 19.58 -3.86
CA LYS A 55 8.13 18.96 -3.17
C LYS A 55 9.17 18.42 -4.16
N TYR A 56 10.44 18.81 -4.00
CA TYR A 56 11.59 18.42 -4.81
C TYR A 56 11.64 18.94 -6.26
N ASN A 57 10.53 19.40 -6.83
CA ASN A 57 10.48 19.82 -8.22
C ASN A 57 10.82 21.30 -8.42
N ARG A 58 10.73 22.15 -7.38
CA ARG A 58 10.98 23.60 -7.48
C ARG A 58 12.01 24.03 -6.46
N LYS A 59 13.00 24.81 -6.95
CA LYS A 59 14.06 25.38 -6.12
C LYS A 59 13.69 26.83 -5.78
N LEU A 60 13.72 27.18 -4.50
CA LEU A 60 13.70 28.56 -4.03
C LEU A 60 15.08 29.21 -4.30
N GLU A 61 15.06 30.48 -4.66
CA GLU A 61 16.30 31.26 -4.79
C GLU A 61 17.03 31.33 -3.46
N GLU A 62 18.37 31.27 -3.47
CA GLU A 62 19.19 31.34 -2.25
C GLU A 62 18.95 32.61 -1.44
N THR A 63 18.78 33.73 -2.13
CA THR A 63 18.43 35.00 -1.49
C THR A 63 17.12 34.97 -0.69
N CYS A 64 16.14 34.22 -1.16
CA CYS A 64 14.88 34.02 -0.46
C CYS A 64 15.10 33.12 0.77
N VAL A 65 15.92 32.08 0.65
CA VAL A 65 16.25 31.19 1.77
C VAL A 65 17.00 31.94 2.88
N ASP A 66 17.98 32.76 2.53
CA ASP A 66 18.71 33.58 3.48
C ASP A 66 17.79 34.56 4.23
N LEU A 67 16.82 35.14 3.52
CA LEU A 67 15.84 36.02 4.10
C LEU A 67 14.89 35.30 5.07
N LEU A 68 14.45 34.09 4.71
CA LEU A 68 13.63 33.25 5.58
C LEU A 68 14.40 32.83 6.86
N GLN A 69 15.69 32.50 6.73
CA GLN A 69 16.56 32.18 7.86
C GLN A 69 16.75 33.40 8.78
N THR A 70 17.01 34.57 8.19
CA THR A 70 17.16 35.85 8.93
C THR A 70 15.89 36.20 9.68
N THR A 71 14.73 36.11 9.02
CA THR A 71 13.41 36.39 9.63
C THR A 71 13.11 35.43 10.77
N LEU A 72 13.44 34.13 10.62
CA LEU A 72 13.29 33.14 11.69
C LEU A 72 14.14 33.46 12.92
N CYS A 73 15.34 34.03 12.73
CA CYS A 73 16.27 34.37 13.82
C CYS A 73 16.04 35.74 14.44
N LEU A 74 15.20 36.60 13.86
CA LEU A 74 14.90 37.91 14.40
C LEU A 74 14.05 37.83 15.70
N PRO A 75 14.51 38.34 16.85
CA PRO A 75 13.75 38.24 18.11
C PRO A 75 12.46 39.06 18.11
N THR A 76 12.43 40.12 17.32
CA THR A 76 11.28 41.05 17.21
C THR A 76 10.22 40.59 16.22
N CYS A 77 10.50 39.53 15.44
CA CYS A 77 9.56 39.04 14.44
C CYS A 77 8.33 38.38 15.08
N PRO A 78 7.11 38.63 14.55
CA PRO A 78 5.90 37.96 15.03
C PRO A 78 6.02 36.43 14.97
N GLU A 79 5.49 35.76 15.99
CA GLU A 79 5.55 34.32 16.15
C GLU A 79 5.01 33.53 14.94
N GLN A 80 3.92 34.02 14.35
CA GLN A 80 3.29 33.39 13.19
C GLN A 80 4.23 33.36 11.97
N LEU A 81 4.98 34.44 11.77
CA LEU A 81 5.94 34.52 10.66
C LEU A 81 7.14 33.63 10.88
N GLN A 82 7.68 33.57 12.11
CA GLN A 82 8.75 32.60 12.45
C GLN A 82 8.34 31.17 12.21
N LEU A 83 7.10 30.80 12.61
CA LEU A 83 6.54 29.47 12.38
C LEU A 83 6.43 29.15 10.89
N LEU A 84 5.90 30.07 10.07
CA LEU A 84 5.79 29.87 8.62
C LEU A 84 7.15 29.78 7.94
N CYS A 85 8.13 30.60 8.32
CA CYS A 85 9.49 30.49 7.82
C CYS A 85 10.11 29.13 8.15
N ALA A 86 9.97 28.66 9.38
CA ALA A 86 10.44 27.34 9.78
C ALA A 86 9.77 26.22 8.99
N ALA A 87 8.45 26.29 8.79
CA ALA A 87 7.68 25.31 8.01
C ALA A 87 8.17 25.24 6.55
N ILE A 88 8.38 26.39 5.90
CA ILE A 88 8.86 26.47 4.52
C ILE A 88 10.28 25.87 4.39
N LEU A 89 11.17 26.26 5.30
CA LEU A 89 12.54 25.75 5.32
C LEU A 89 12.60 24.23 5.56
N ARG A 90 11.68 23.69 6.37
CA ARG A 90 11.57 22.23 6.58
C ARG A 90 11.06 21.51 5.33
N GLU A 91 10.11 22.06 4.59
CA GLU A 91 9.63 21.49 3.33
C GLU A 91 10.73 21.42 2.24
N ARG A 92 11.75 22.26 2.37
CA ARG A 92 12.90 22.26 1.46
C ARG A 92 14.03 21.32 1.87
N ALA A 93 13.92 20.56 2.93
CA ALA A 93 14.99 19.65 3.36
C ALA A 93 15.22 18.50 2.35
N PRO A 94 16.48 18.11 2.02
CA PRO A 94 17.74 18.73 2.42
C PRO A 94 18.07 20.02 1.66
N CYS A 95 18.73 20.98 2.35
CA CYS A 95 19.10 22.26 1.77
C CYS A 95 20.59 22.54 2.01
N ASP A 96 21.39 22.57 0.93
CA ASP A 96 22.84 22.76 1.01
C ASP A 96 23.23 24.20 1.37
N SER A 97 22.36 25.19 1.08
CA SER A 97 22.58 26.62 1.36
C SER A 97 22.13 27.05 2.77
N LEU A 98 21.79 26.09 3.65
CA LEU A 98 21.33 26.41 5.00
C LEU A 98 22.52 26.85 5.88
N ARG A 99 22.48 28.10 6.33
CA ARG A 99 23.49 28.72 7.25
C ARG A 99 22.97 28.89 8.67
N LEU A 100 21.80 28.32 8.95
CA LEU A 100 21.17 28.40 10.25
C LEU A 100 22.01 27.67 11.31
N SER A 101 22.29 28.32 12.45
CA SER A 101 22.90 27.71 13.63
C SER A 101 22.10 28.03 14.88
N CYS A 102 22.01 27.09 15.81
CA CYS A 102 21.42 27.31 17.12
C CYS A 102 22.33 28.15 18.04
N ASP A 103 23.62 28.37 17.71
CA ASP A 103 24.61 28.99 18.60
C ASP A 103 24.31 30.46 18.89
N HIS A 104 23.71 31.15 17.97
CA HIS A 104 23.35 32.58 18.09
C HIS A 104 22.01 32.84 18.77
N ILE A 105 21.22 31.77 19.05
CA ILE A 105 19.91 31.93 19.67
C ILE A 105 20.06 31.95 21.18
N HIS A 106 19.44 32.95 21.82
CA HIS A 106 19.49 33.10 23.27
C HIS A 106 18.77 31.92 23.97
N ILE A 107 19.40 31.31 24.98
CA ILE A 107 18.90 30.09 25.67
C ILE A 107 17.51 30.33 26.29
N GLN A 108 17.20 31.55 26.71
CA GLN A 108 15.88 31.89 27.27
C GLN A 108 14.77 31.91 26.20
N ASN A 109 15.10 32.08 24.91
CA ASN A 109 14.12 32.02 23.83
C ASN A 109 13.94 30.57 23.34
N THR A 110 13.34 29.73 24.19
CA THR A 110 13.17 28.31 23.93
C THR A 110 12.31 28.01 22.72
N ARG A 111 11.38 28.90 22.37
CA ARG A 111 10.54 28.75 21.19
C ARG A 111 11.34 28.93 19.91
N GLN A 112 12.10 30.01 19.81
CA GLN A 112 12.96 30.25 18.65
C GLN A 112 14.02 29.17 18.50
N LEU A 113 14.60 28.71 19.63
CA LEU A 113 15.51 27.55 19.65
C LEU A 113 14.83 26.28 19.10
N SER A 114 13.60 26.01 19.50
CA SER A 114 12.81 24.88 19.00
C SER A 114 12.55 24.96 17.51
N LEU A 115 12.17 26.12 17.00
CA LEU A 115 11.90 26.31 15.56
C LEU A 115 13.17 26.14 14.74
N ALA A 116 14.27 26.75 15.13
CA ALA A 116 15.58 26.58 14.45
C ALA A 116 16.06 25.13 14.50
N ALA A 117 16.00 24.51 15.67
CA ALA A 117 16.32 23.09 15.83
C ALA A 117 15.45 22.18 14.94
N SER A 118 14.17 22.48 14.81
CA SER A 118 13.26 21.70 13.96
C SER A 118 13.65 21.75 12.48
N VAL A 119 14.17 22.90 12.01
CA VAL A 119 14.69 23.07 10.66
C VAL A 119 15.98 22.28 10.46
N LEU A 120 16.93 22.40 11.40
CA LEU A 120 18.22 21.70 11.35
C LEU A 120 18.04 20.17 11.37
N LEU A 121 17.18 19.66 12.27
CA LEU A 121 16.89 18.22 12.38
C LEU A 121 16.10 17.67 11.18
N ALA A 122 15.47 18.50 10.37
CA ALA A 122 14.83 18.08 9.12
C ALA A 122 15.85 17.86 8.00
N GLN A 123 17.11 18.36 8.12
CA GLN A 123 18.14 18.22 7.09
C GLN A 123 18.76 16.80 7.00
N GLY A 124 18.35 15.87 7.86
CA GLY A 124 18.84 14.49 7.89
C GLY A 124 19.99 14.27 8.86
N ASP A 125 20.87 13.33 8.55
CA ASP A 125 21.96 12.88 9.46
C ASP A 125 23.18 13.82 9.42
N ARG A 126 23.03 15.01 10.00
CA ARG A 126 24.14 15.96 10.24
C ARG A 126 24.59 15.86 11.70
N LYS A 127 25.43 14.89 12.01
CA LYS A 127 25.84 14.51 13.38
C LYS A 127 26.32 15.68 14.24
N GLN A 128 27.07 16.63 13.67
CA GLN A 128 27.58 17.77 14.43
C GLN A 128 26.47 18.74 14.81
N GLU A 129 25.55 19.05 13.90
CA GLU A 129 24.42 19.94 14.15
C GLU A 129 23.46 19.33 15.16
N ILE A 130 23.22 18.00 15.08
CA ILE A 130 22.39 17.28 16.05
C ILE A 130 23.02 17.35 17.46
N ARG A 131 24.34 17.21 17.59
CA ARG A 131 25.05 17.36 18.86
C ARG A 131 24.93 18.77 19.41
N ASN A 132 25.12 19.79 18.57
CA ASN A 132 24.97 21.20 18.98
C ASN A 132 23.56 21.51 19.47
N VAL A 133 22.55 21.04 18.74
CA VAL A 133 21.13 21.15 19.16
C VAL A 133 20.91 20.46 20.50
N ALA A 134 21.40 19.20 20.64
CA ALA A 134 21.26 18.44 21.88
C ALA A 134 21.88 19.20 23.07
N GLN A 135 23.14 19.65 22.96
CA GLN A 135 23.82 20.41 24.00
C GLN A 135 23.06 21.66 24.42
N ARG A 136 22.52 22.40 23.47
CA ARG A 136 21.73 23.60 23.76
C ARG A 136 20.44 23.30 24.52
N VAL A 137 19.72 22.25 24.10
CA VAL A 137 18.48 21.85 24.77
C VAL A 137 18.76 21.31 26.16
N PHE A 138 19.81 20.51 26.34
CA PHE A 138 20.19 20.01 27.68
C PHE A 138 20.61 21.14 28.64
N LYS A 139 21.28 22.19 28.18
CA LYS A 139 21.57 23.38 29.01
C LYS A 139 20.29 24.02 29.58
N VAL A 140 19.19 24.01 28.81
CA VAL A 140 17.90 24.48 29.32
C VAL A 140 17.33 23.53 30.37
N LEU A 141 17.45 22.19 30.16
CA LEU A 141 16.99 21.15 31.10
C LEU A 141 17.77 21.13 32.40
N GLU A 142 19.02 21.53 32.43
CA GLU A 142 19.90 21.59 33.60
C GLU A 142 19.63 22.82 34.47
N SER A 143 18.96 23.84 33.93
CA SER A 143 18.63 25.04 34.69
C SER A 143 17.71 24.72 35.88
N ARG A 144 17.85 25.44 36.97
CA ARG A 144 17.14 25.18 38.25
C ARG A 144 15.62 25.30 38.19
N GLN A 145 15.06 25.96 37.17
CA GLN A 145 13.64 26.08 36.93
C GLN A 145 13.28 25.62 35.49
N PRO A 146 13.40 24.32 35.21
CA PRO A 146 13.01 23.81 33.89
C PRO A 146 11.49 23.57 33.75
N GLU A 147 10.69 23.99 34.71
CA GLU A 147 9.27 23.77 34.75
C GLU A 147 8.53 24.95 34.12
N GLY A 148 7.59 24.64 33.26
CA GLY A 148 6.74 25.67 32.68
C GLY A 148 6.71 25.73 31.16
N PRO A 149 6.11 26.77 30.59
CA PRO A 149 5.91 26.93 29.13
C PRO A 149 7.17 26.84 28.29
N SER A 150 8.35 27.08 28.89
CA SER A 150 9.64 27.03 28.23
C SER A 150 10.07 25.64 27.75
N LEU A 151 9.65 24.56 28.42
CA LEU A 151 10.02 23.20 28.04
C LEU A 151 9.11 22.59 26.96
N ARG A 152 7.87 23.03 26.84
CA ARG A 152 6.92 22.49 25.84
C ARG A 152 7.50 22.39 24.42
N PRO A 153 8.10 23.44 23.85
CA PRO A 153 8.60 23.38 22.49
C PRO A 153 9.86 22.51 22.35
N LEU A 154 10.59 22.25 23.44
CA LEU A 154 11.87 21.53 23.38
C LEU A 154 11.73 20.01 23.46
N LEU A 155 10.69 19.47 24.08
CA LEU A 155 10.50 18.02 24.21
C LEU A 155 10.36 17.31 22.86
N PRO A 156 9.63 17.81 21.85
CA PRO A 156 9.63 17.24 20.50
C PRO A 156 11.00 17.24 19.84
N VAL A 157 11.83 18.26 20.10
CA VAL A 157 13.21 18.36 19.62
C VAL A 157 14.07 17.25 20.22
N LEU A 158 13.98 17.03 21.54
CA LEU A 158 14.68 15.95 22.23
C LEU A 158 14.28 14.56 21.68
N SER A 159 12.99 14.34 21.50
CA SER A 159 12.48 13.11 20.90
C SER A 159 13.10 12.85 19.52
N LYS A 160 13.21 13.89 18.70
CA LYS A 160 13.79 13.80 17.36
C LYS A 160 15.30 13.56 17.41
N VAL A 161 16.01 14.25 18.30
CA VAL A 161 17.46 14.01 18.54
C VAL A 161 17.73 12.58 18.97
N ALA A 162 16.97 12.06 19.93
CA ALA A 162 17.09 10.68 20.40
C ALA A 162 16.86 9.65 19.26
N GLY A 163 15.91 9.91 18.36
CA GLY A 163 15.63 9.05 17.21
C GLY A 163 16.66 9.12 16.08
N LEU A 164 17.26 10.30 15.83
CA LEU A 164 18.23 10.49 14.73
C LEU A 164 19.65 10.07 15.09
N ALA A 165 20.10 10.37 16.30
CA ALA A 165 21.48 10.13 16.72
C ALA A 165 21.55 9.79 18.23
N PRO A 166 21.08 8.61 18.64
CA PRO A 166 21.07 8.20 20.05
C PRO A 166 22.47 8.20 20.67
N GLY A 167 23.50 7.83 19.92
CA GLY A 167 24.90 7.86 20.37
C GLY A 167 25.53 9.24 20.47
N SER A 168 24.80 10.32 20.16
CA SER A 168 25.28 11.70 20.33
C SER A 168 25.10 12.24 21.77
N LEU A 169 24.31 11.56 22.59
CA LEU A 169 24.04 11.95 23.97
C LEU A 169 25.07 11.36 24.93
N HIS A 170 25.59 12.20 25.83
CA HIS A 170 26.47 11.74 26.88
C HIS A 170 25.70 10.99 27.99
N GLU A 171 26.38 10.12 28.73
CA GLU A 171 25.77 9.30 29.78
C GLU A 171 25.06 10.14 30.85
N GLU A 172 25.66 11.28 31.25
CA GLU A 172 25.05 12.21 32.19
C GLU A 172 23.74 12.82 31.66
N GLN A 173 23.68 13.15 30.36
CA GLN A 173 22.48 13.65 29.70
C GLN A 173 21.37 12.59 29.66
N THR A 174 21.75 11.36 29.37
CA THR A 174 20.85 10.19 29.41
C THR A 174 20.29 9.97 30.80
N ARG A 175 21.14 10.00 31.81
CA ARG A 175 20.70 9.89 33.22
C ARG A 175 19.77 11.02 33.63
N LEU A 176 20.09 12.25 33.28
CA LEU A 176 19.23 13.42 33.54
C LEU A 176 17.84 13.27 32.88
N LEU A 177 17.81 12.89 31.60
CA LEU A 177 16.54 12.73 30.89
C LEU A 177 15.70 11.57 31.45
N ASN A 178 16.34 10.41 31.80
CA ASN A 178 15.65 9.32 32.46
C ASN A 178 14.98 9.77 33.78
N LYS A 179 15.71 10.52 34.60
CA LYS A 179 15.16 11.07 35.84
C LYS A 179 13.98 12.04 35.58
N ARG A 180 14.12 12.93 34.58
CA ARG A 180 13.03 13.88 34.25
C ARG A 180 11.80 13.17 33.69
N LEU A 181 11.96 12.12 32.86
CA LEU A 181 10.84 11.34 32.35
C LEU A 181 10.10 10.63 33.51
N VAL A 182 10.80 10.09 34.50
CA VAL A 182 10.17 9.50 35.71
C VAL A 182 9.36 10.57 36.45
N ASP A 183 9.89 11.78 36.57
CA ASP A 183 9.20 12.88 37.27
C ASP A 183 7.96 13.38 36.50
N TRP A 184 7.98 13.38 35.19
CA TRP A 184 6.89 13.87 34.33
C TRP A 184 5.78 12.85 34.08
N LEU A 185 6.07 11.53 34.18
CA LEU A 185 5.06 10.49 34.06
C LEU A 185 4.23 10.37 35.35
N ARG A 186 3.23 11.21 35.48
CA ARG A 186 2.33 11.30 36.64
C ARG A 186 0.93 10.79 36.29
N TYR A 187 0.24 10.27 37.29
CA TYR A 187 -1.13 9.78 37.12
C TYR A 187 -2.19 10.85 37.45
N ALA A 188 -1.83 11.85 38.24
CA ALA A 188 -2.69 12.95 38.61
C ALA A 188 -1.98 14.28 38.47
N SER A 189 -2.74 15.33 38.13
CA SER A 189 -2.22 16.70 38.11
C SER A 189 -2.00 17.19 39.53
N VAL A 190 -0.81 17.70 39.78
CA VAL A 190 -0.47 18.33 41.08
C VAL A 190 -0.89 19.80 41.08
N GLN A 191 -0.97 20.43 39.92
CA GLN A 191 -1.39 21.81 39.79
C GLN A 191 -2.92 21.91 39.72
N GLN A 192 -3.52 22.48 40.72
CA GLN A 192 -4.93 22.84 40.66
C GLN A 192 -5.08 23.94 39.59
N GLY A 193 -5.90 23.70 38.56
CA GLY A 193 -6.26 24.74 37.61
C GLY A 193 -6.87 25.93 38.35
N PRO A 194 -6.79 27.17 37.80
CA PRO A 194 -7.34 28.35 38.43
C PRO A 194 -8.82 28.08 38.77
N VAL A 195 -9.14 28.11 40.04
CA VAL A 195 -10.51 28.04 40.51
C VAL A 195 -11.21 29.26 39.97
N HIS A 196 -11.97 29.10 38.88
CA HIS A 196 -12.89 30.16 38.47
C HIS A 196 -13.92 30.34 39.57
N SER A 197 -13.67 31.26 40.46
CA SER A 197 -14.67 31.83 41.33
C SER A 197 -15.70 32.58 40.49
N SER A 198 -16.61 31.85 39.85
CA SER A 198 -17.87 32.43 39.43
C SER A 198 -18.65 32.72 40.69
N GLY A 199 -18.56 33.96 41.16
CA GLY A 199 -19.37 34.47 42.24
C GLY A 199 -20.86 34.43 41.86
N GLY A 200 -21.46 33.31 42.24
CA GLY A 200 -22.91 33.10 42.28
C GLY A 200 -23.31 32.89 43.72
N PHE A 201 -23.95 33.87 44.31
CA PHE A 201 -24.33 33.92 45.71
C PHE A 201 -25.42 32.98 46.17
N PHE A 202 -25.87 32.00 45.40
CA PHE A 202 -26.86 30.98 45.78
C PHE A 202 -26.68 29.67 45.04
N SER A 203 -25.74 28.87 45.46
CA SER A 203 -25.79 27.42 45.14
C SER A 203 -25.35 26.63 46.37
N THR A 204 -26.30 25.95 46.98
CA THR A 204 -26.03 24.89 47.95
C THR A 204 -25.08 23.85 47.35
N PRO A 205 -24.00 23.48 48.02
CA PRO A 205 -23.11 22.43 47.54
C PRO A 205 -23.88 21.10 47.46
N ARG A 206 -24.27 20.67 46.27
CA ARG A 206 -24.67 19.29 46.07
C ARG A 206 -23.45 18.41 46.39
N ALA A 207 -23.56 17.62 47.43
CA ALA A 207 -22.60 16.58 47.76
C ALA A 207 -22.41 15.71 46.53
N ARG A 208 -21.27 15.84 45.85
CA ARG A 208 -20.88 14.90 44.83
C ARG A 208 -20.69 13.54 45.47
N LEU A 209 -21.41 12.53 44.99
CA LEU A 209 -21.15 11.13 45.35
C LEU A 209 -19.66 10.88 45.12
N PRO A 210 -18.92 10.30 46.10
CA PRO A 210 -17.52 10.02 45.94
C PRO A 210 -17.34 9.02 44.80
N GLY A 211 -16.73 9.49 43.66
CA GLY A 211 -16.25 8.61 42.61
C GLY A 211 -15.11 7.74 43.14
N PRO A 212 -14.74 6.66 42.48
CA PRO A 212 -13.62 5.82 42.87
C PRO A 212 -12.35 6.68 42.95
N ILE A 213 -11.79 6.80 44.13
CA ILE A 213 -10.56 7.54 44.41
C ILE A 213 -9.40 6.68 44.00
N THR A 214 -8.55 7.16 43.09
CA THR A 214 -7.28 6.53 42.75
C THR A 214 -6.20 7.35 43.42
N GLU A 215 -5.52 6.80 44.38
CA GLU A 215 -4.39 7.42 45.06
C GLU A 215 -3.10 6.99 44.35
N VAL A 216 -2.33 7.96 43.84
CA VAL A 216 -1.05 7.72 43.19
C VAL A 216 -0.06 8.78 43.65
N ASP A 217 1.09 8.36 44.16
CA ASP A 217 2.15 9.23 44.69
C ASP A 217 1.64 10.23 45.74
N GLY A 218 0.64 9.85 46.55
CA GLY A 218 0.01 10.70 47.59
C GLY A 218 -0.96 11.76 47.02
N ALA A 219 -1.23 11.75 45.73
CA ALA A 219 -2.25 12.58 45.08
C ALA A 219 -3.54 11.79 44.82
N VAL A 220 -4.68 12.38 45.11
CA VAL A 220 -6.01 11.76 44.92
C VAL A 220 -6.56 12.17 43.54
N ALA A 221 -6.71 11.22 42.63
CA ALA A 221 -7.37 11.40 41.34
C ALA A 221 -8.83 10.97 41.44
N THR A 222 -9.76 11.92 41.33
CA THR A 222 -11.20 11.62 41.37
C THR A 222 -11.79 11.24 40.04
N ASP A 223 -11.18 11.67 38.95
CA ASP A 223 -11.67 11.47 37.61
C ASP A 223 -10.71 10.61 36.77
N PHE A 224 -11.26 9.92 35.82
CA PHE A 224 -10.48 9.19 34.84
C PHE A 224 -9.61 10.15 33.99
N PHE A 225 -8.36 9.78 33.71
CA PHE A 225 -7.41 10.62 33.00
C PHE A 225 -7.22 12.01 33.61
N THR A 226 -7.10 12.11 34.91
CA THR A 226 -6.91 13.39 35.60
C THR A 226 -5.74 14.19 35.02
N VAL A 227 -4.69 13.49 34.57
CA VAL A 227 -3.52 14.09 33.93
C VAL A 227 -3.73 14.34 32.43
N LEU A 228 -4.61 13.56 31.78
CA LEU A 228 -4.85 13.61 30.34
C LEU A 228 -6.20 14.22 29.99
N SER A 229 -7.17 14.23 30.94
CA SER A 229 -8.48 14.83 30.69
C SER A 229 -8.39 16.35 30.63
N THR A 230 -9.04 16.89 29.65
CA THR A 230 -9.04 18.31 29.39
C THR A 230 -10.17 18.98 30.18
N GLY A 231 -9.80 19.82 31.15
CA GLY A 231 -10.64 20.93 31.47
C GLY A 231 -10.78 21.86 30.24
N GLN A 232 -11.15 23.08 30.44
CA GLN A 232 -11.12 24.08 29.34
C GLN A 232 -9.67 24.38 28.89
N HIS A 233 -8.68 24.18 29.75
CA HIS A 233 -7.26 24.41 29.51
C HIS A 233 -6.44 23.30 30.15
N PHE A 234 -5.41 22.82 29.45
CA PHE A 234 -4.40 21.94 30.02
C PHE A 234 -3.52 22.69 31.01
N THR A 235 -3.23 22.08 32.14
CA THR A 235 -2.18 22.54 33.05
C THR A 235 -0.80 22.20 32.50
N GLU A 236 0.26 22.82 33.02
CA GLU A 236 1.62 22.58 32.53
C GLU A 236 2.10 21.15 32.79
N ASP A 237 1.78 20.60 33.95
CA ASP A 237 2.12 19.23 34.28
C ASP A 237 1.36 18.21 33.40
N GLN A 238 0.12 18.50 32.98
CA GLN A 238 -0.61 17.71 31.99
C GLN A 238 0.10 17.73 30.63
N TRP A 239 0.57 18.91 30.20
CA TRP A 239 1.34 19.02 28.96
C TRP A 239 2.66 18.24 29.01
N LEU A 240 3.44 18.39 30.09
CA LEU A 240 4.68 17.66 30.28
C LEU A 240 4.45 16.15 30.29
N ASN A 241 3.38 15.70 30.96
CA ASN A 241 3.01 14.29 31.01
C ASN A 241 2.67 13.73 29.62
N VAL A 242 1.79 14.42 28.86
CA VAL A 242 1.42 13.99 27.49
C VAL A 242 2.65 13.96 26.58
N GLN A 243 3.51 14.98 26.63
CA GLN A 243 4.73 15.03 25.83
C GLN A 243 5.72 13.95 26.24
N ALA A 244 5.94 13.74 27.54
CA ALA A 244 6.82 12.70 28.07
C ALA A 244 6.35 11.31 27.61
N PHE A 245 5.05 11.04 27.70
CA PHE A 245 4.49 9.77 27.25
C PHE A 245 4.60 9.58 25.74
N SER A 246 4.38 10.62 24.94
CA SER A 246 4.50 10.57 23.48
C SER A 246 5.91 10.27 22.98
N MET A 247 6.95 10.66 23.73
CA MET A 247 8.34 10.40 23.37
C MET A 247 8.92 9.12 24.02
N LEU A 248 8.25 8.57 25.02
CA LEU A 248 8.77 7.47 25.86
C LEU A 248 9.18 6.24 25.05
N ARG A 249 8.34 5.78 24.14
CA ARG A 249 8.64 4.61 23.31
C ARG A 249 9.87 4.83 22.43
N GLY A 250 9.95 5.96 21.75
CA GLY A 250 11.11 6.33 20.95
C GLY A 250 12.38 6.41 21.80
N TRP A 251 12.29 6.96 22.99
CA TRP A 251 13.39 7.02 23.94
C TRP A 251 13.86 5.64 24.39
N LEU A 252 12.95 4.75 24.79
CA LEU A 252 13.28 3.39 25.21
C LEU A 252 13.92 2.57 24.09
N LEU A 253 13.48 2.74 22.85
CA LEU A 253 14.05 2.04 21.68
C LEU A 253 15.49 2.48 21.36
N HIS A 254 15.83 3.75 21.58
CA HIS A 254 17.10 4.33 21.14
C HIS A 254 18.07 4.68 22.29
N SER A 255 17.60 4.54 23.55
CA SER A 255 18.50 4.75 24.70
C SER A 255 19.66 3.75 24.67
N PRO A 256 20.93 4.20 24.73
CA PRO A 256 22.06 3.30 24.75
C PRO A 256 21.94 2.38 25.98
N GLU A 257 22.10 1.08 25.77
CA GLU A 257 22.25 0.13 26.85
C GLU A 257 23.53 0.49 27.61
N SER A 258 23.43 0.72 28.92
CA SER A 258 24.63 0.85 29.78
C SER A 258 25.40 -0.46 29.66
N PRO A 259 26.66 -0.46 29.23
CA PRO A 259 27.46 -1.68 29.23
C PRO A 259 27.39 -2.25 30.64
N GLY A 260 26.96 -3.49 30.78
CA GLY A 260 26.73 -4.17 32.03
C GLY A 260 27.92 -3.98 32.99
N ALA A 261 27.62 -3.62 34.23
CA ALA A 261 28.62 -3.64 35.27
C ALA A 261 29.27 -5.04 35.28
N PRO A 262 30.59 -5.15 35.42
CA PRO A 262 31.25 -6.44 35.47
C PRO A 262 30.67 -7.27 36.62
N ASP A 263 30.42 -8.54 36.33
CA ASP A 263 30.00 -9.54 37.29
C ASP A 263 30.84 -9.46 38.55
N ALA A 264 30.30 -8.87 39.60
CA ALA A 264 30.84 -9.02 40.92
C ALA A 264 30.17 -10.30 41.49
N ASP A 265 30.89 -11.41 41.32
CA ASP A 265 30.71 -12.58 42.13
C ASP A 265 30.79 -12.15 43.61
N ASP A 266 29.66 -12.03 44.24
CA ASP A 266 29.57 -12.13 45.71
C ASP A 266 28.33 -12.90 46.10
N LYS A 267 28.55 -14.22 46.23
CA LYS A 267 27.67 -15.13 46.96
C LYS A 267 27.66 -14.78 48.42
N SER A 268 26.60 -14.23 48.92
CA SER A 268 26.26 -14.36 50.32
C SER A 268 24.83 -14.83 50.47
N GLU A 269 24.73 -16.11 50.77
CA GLU A 269 23.57 -16.75 51.36
C GLU A 269 23.10 -15.96 52.58
N LEU A 270 21.82 -15.62 52.60
CA LEU A 270 21.07 -15.43 53.86
C LEU A 270 19.61 -15.79 53.64
N GLU A 271 19.28 -16.96 54.14
CA GLU A 271 17.92 -17.43 54.40
C GLU A 271 17.15 -16.45 55.29
N GLY A 272 15.85 -16.37 55.05
CA GLY A 272 14.90 -16.10 56.11
C GLY A 272 13.93 -14.95 55.92
N SER A 273 12.67 -15.34 55.89
CA SER A 273 11.49 -14.60 56.33
C SER A 273 10.65 -13.93 55.27
N THR A 274 9.71 -14.72 54.80
CA THR A 274 8.42 -14.30 54.23
C THR A 274 7.59 -13.61 55.29
N LEU A 275 7.43 -12.29 55.20
CA LEU A 275 6.31 -11.50 55.76
C LEU A 275 6.68 -10.01 55.78
N SER A 276 6.39 -9.30 54.74
CA SER A 276 6.03 -7.86 54.68
C SER A 276 6.29 -7.27 53.26
N VAL A 277 5.50 -7.73 52.29
CA VAL A 277 5.73 -7.37 50.87
C VAL A 277 5.02 -6.07 50.47
N LEU A 278 4.23 -5.44 51.35
CA LEU A 278 3.39 -4.30 50.95
C LEU A 278 3.93 -2.89 51.30
N SER A 279 4.96 -2.75 52.07
CA SER A 279 5.56 -1.44 52.37
C SER A 279 7.01 -1.26 51.86
N ALA A 280 7.61 -2.29 51.27
CA ALA A 280 8.99 -2.26 50.79
C ALA A 280 9.12 -1.77 49.33
N ALA A 281 8.03 -1.72 48.55
CA ALA A 281 8.07 -1.37 47.11
C ALA A 281 8.50 0.09 46.87
N SER A 282 8.08 1.04 47.72
CA SER A 282 8.43 2.47 47.51
C SER A 282 9.88 2.83 47.97
N SER A 283 10.48 2.05 48.84
CA SER A 283 11.85 2.27 49.30
C SER A 283 12.89 1.55 48.46
N ALA A 284 12.53 0.40 47.83
CA ALA A 284 13.39 -0.33 46.91
C ALA A 284 13.59 0.41 45.57
N SER A 285 12.53 1.06 45.06
CA SER A 285 12.57 1.83 43.82
C SER A 285 13.60 2.98 43.81
N ARG A 286 14.00 3.52 44.97
CA ARG A 286 14.99 4.58 45.08
C ARG A 286 16.45 4.12 44.94
N ARG A 287 16.70 2.82 44.91
CA ARG A 287 18.06 2.25 44.82
C ARG A 287 18.41 1.77 43.42
N LEU A 288 17.43 1.68 42.54
CA LEU A 288 17.64 1.24 41.14
C LEU A 288 18.35 2.31 40.28
N PRO A 289 19.14 1.91 39.30
CA PRO A 289 19.69 2.83 38.30
C PRO A 289 18.56 3.62 37.58
N PRO A 290 18.83 4.87 37.16
CA PRO A 290 17.78 5.72 36.54
C PRO A 290 17.07 5.10 35.34
N GLN A 291 17.74 4.23 34.61
CA GLN A 291 17.17 3.52 33.46
C GLN A 291 16.15 2.44 33.89
N GLU A 292 16.48 1.66 34.90
CA GLU A 292 15.57 0.66 35.47
C GLU A 292 14.39 1.33 36.18
N GLN A 293 14.64 2.45 36.90
CA GLN A 293 13.55 3.24 37.46
C GLN A 293 12.57 3.74 36.40
N LEU A 294 13.08 4.17 35.23
CA LEU A 294 12.25 4.59 34.11
C LEU A 294 11.46 3.43 33.53
N ARG A 295 12.05 2.22 33.38
CA ARG A 295 11.36 1.02 32.88
C ARG A 295 10.23 0.62 33.80
N GLU A 296 10.45 0.54 35.12
CA GLU A 296 9.39 0.24 36.10
C GLU A 296 8.30 1.31 36.10
N LYS A 297 8.66 2.58 36.08
CA LYS A 297 7.68 3.68 36.02
C LYS A 297 6.86 3.65 34.73
N ALA A 298 7.48 3.37 33.61
CA ALA A 298 6.82 3.23 32.33
C ALA A 298 5.83 2.06 32.33
N PHE A 299 6.22 0.92 32.92
CA PHE A 299 5.33 -0.23 33.08
C PHE A 299 4.09 0.11 33.91
N GLU A 300 4.30 0.64 35.12
CA GLU A 300 3.21 1.05 36.02
C GLU A 300 2.27 2.05 35.35
N TYR A 301 2.82 3.05 34.66
CA TYR A 301 2.05 4.08 33.96
C TYR A 301 1.18 3.46 32.85
N CYS A 302 1.75 2.60 32.00
CA CYS A 302 1.01 1.91 30.94
C CYS A 302 -0.06 0.98 31.50
N GLN A 303 0.25 0.23 32.56
CA GLN A 303 -0.72 -0.64 33.23
C GLN A 303 -1.93 0.17 33.71
N ARG A 304 -1.69 1.29 34.40
CA ARG A 304 -2.76 2.18 34.87
C ARG A 304 -3.59 2.76 33.76
N LEU A 305 -2.98 3.17 32.67
CA LEU A 305 -3.71 3.64 31.49
C LEU A 305 -4.64 2.56 30.91
N ILE A 306 -4.17 1.32 30.83
CA ILE A 306 -4.97 0.19 30.35
C ILE A 306 -6.10 -0.13 31.31
N GLU A 307 -5.87 -0.19 32.60
CA GLU A 307 -6.89 -0.43 33.62
C GLU A 307 -7.98 0.66 33.61
N GLN A 308 -7.56 1.93 33.47
CA GLN A 308 -8.49 3.07 33.46
C GLN A 308 -9.26 3.21 32.14
N SER A 309 -8.76 2.63 31.05
CA SER A 309 -9.44 2.71 29.73
C SER A 309 -10.84 2.07 29.69
N ASN A 310 -11.29 1.41 30.77
CA ASN A 310 -12.68 0.97 30.96
C ASN A 310 -13.67 2.13 31.20
N ARG A 311 -13.18 3.28 31.63
CA ARG A 311 -14.04 4.41 32.00
C ARG A 311 -14.45 5.18 30.74
N ARG A 312 -15.72 5.54 30.67
CA ARG A 312 -16.25 6.28 29.54
C ARG A 312 -15.78 7.73 29.60
N ALA A 313 -15.12 8.17 28.54
CA ALA A 313 -14.79 9.58 28.39
C ALA A 313 -16.05 10.44 28.20
N LEU A 314 -16.13 11.58 28.88
CA LEU A 314 -17.29 12.47 28.80
C LEU A 314 -17.28 13.34 27.53
N ARG A 315 -16.11 13.61 26.97
CA ARG A 315 -15.91 14.45 25.79
C ARG A 315 -15.31 13.65 24.65
N LYS A 316 -15.65 14.02 23.39
CA LYS A 316 -15.11 13.36 22.19
C LYS A 316 -13.58 13.45 22.13
N GLY A 317 -13.01 14.63 22.42
CA GLY A 317 -11.55 14.81 22.43
C GLY A 317 -10.83 13.93 23.45
N ASP A 318 -11.42 13.72 24.64
CA ASP A 318 -10.87 12.83 25.66
C ASP A 318 -10.99 11.36 25.22
N ALA A 319 -12.05 10.99 24.50
CA ALA A 319 -12.21 9.63 23.95
C ALA A 319 -11.14 9.32 22.91
N ASP A 320 -10.82 10.24 22.03
CA ASP A 320 -9.78 10.06 21.00
C ASP A 320 -8.39 10.02 21.63
N LEU A 321 -8.12 10.86 22.63
CA LEU A 321 -6.89 10.80 23.41
C LEU A 321 -6.75 9.47 24.18
N GLN A 322 -7.84 8.99 24.80
CA GLN A 322 -7.88 7.69 25.47
C GLN A 322 -7.50 6.55 24.55
N LYS A 323 -8.05 6.52 23.33
CA LYS A 323 -7.72 5.51 22.32
C LYS A 323 -6.25 5.58 21.91
N ALA A 324 -5.72 6.78 21.66
CA ALA A 324 -4.32 6.99 21.31
C ALA A 324 -3.38 6.56 22.45
N CYS A 325 -3.69 6.90 23.69
CA CYS A 325 -2.90 6.49 24.84
C CYS A 325 -2.94 4.96 25.07
N LEU A 326 -4.08 4.32 24.80
CA LEU A 326 -4.19 2.86 24.90
C LEU A 326 -3.29 2.15 23.87
N VAL A 327 -3.31 2.62 22.62
CA VAL A 327 -2.42 2.11 21.56
C VAL A 327 -0.96 2.28 21.96
N GLU A 328 -0.56 3.47 22.38
CA GLU A 328 0.84 3.76 22.75
C GLU A 328 1.26 2.97 24.00
N ALA A 329 0.37 2.76 24.97
CA ALA A 329 0.67 1.95 26.16
C ALA A 329 1.01 0.50 25.79
N VAL A 330 0.24 -0.12 24.88
CA VAL A 330 0.53 -1.49 24.42
C VAL A 330 1.87 -1.55 23.69
N LEU A 331 2.17 -0.55 22.84
CA LEU A 331 3.46 -0.47 22.13
C LEU A 331 4.65 -0.26 23.06
N VAL A 332 4.50 0.55 24.12
CA VAL A 332 5.54 0.72 25.15
C VAL A 332 5.78 -0.57 25.92
N LEU A 333 4.72 -1.28 26.32
CA LEU A 333 4.83 -2.58 26.98
C LEU A 333 5.54 -3.63 26.12
N ASP A 334 5.30 -3.63 24.80
CA ASP A 334 6.02 -4.50 23.87
C ASP A 334 7.52 -4.21 23.86
N VAL A 335 7.91 -2.93 23.84
CA VAL A 335 9.33 -2.53 23.88
C VAL A 335 9.96 -2.96 25.21
N LEU A 336 9.27 -2.74 26.33
CA LEU A 336 9.78 -3.15 27.65
C LEU A 336 10.02 -4.65 27.73
N CYS A 337 9.05 -5.48 27.27
CA CYS A 337 9.19 -6.94 27.29
C CYS A 337 10.28 -7.46 26.36
N ARG A 338 10.58 -6.75 25.25
CA ARG A 338 11.71 -7.10 24.36
C ARG A 338 13.07 -6.79 24.99
N GLN A 339 13.14 -5.70 25.75
CA GLN A 339 14.38 -5.31 26.44
C GLN A 339 14.62 -6.13 27.72
N ASP A 340 13.57 -6.44 28.46
CA ASP A 340 13.62 -7.17 29.71
C ASP A 340 12.43 -8.17 29.83
N PRO A 341 12.71 -9.46 29.63
CA PRO A 341 11.68 -10.51 29.71
C PRO A 341 10.98 -10.63 31.08
N SER A 342 11.53 -10.05 32.15
CA SER A 342 10.91 -10.08 33.48
C SER A 342 9.52 -9.40 33.50
N PHE A 343 9.29 -8.42 32.62
CA PHE A 343 8.00 -7.75 32.46
C PHE A 343 6.94 -8.59 31.76
N LEU A 344 7.30 -9.68 31.07
CA LEU A 344 6.42 -10.40 30.17
C LEU A 344 5.20 -10.98 30.90
N TYR A 345 5.40 -11.61 32.05
CA TYR A 345 4.29 -12.23 32.80
C TYR A 345 3.25 -11.20 33.29
N ARG A 346 3.75 -10.08 33.85
CA ARG A 346 2.91 -8.96 34.32
C ARG A 346 2.15 -8.33 33.15
N THR A 347 2.82 -8.13 32.01
CA THR A 347 2.22 -7.58 30.77
C THR A 347 1.16 -8.51 30.20
N LEU A 348 1.41 -9.82 30.11
CA LEU A 348 0.43 -10.79 29.63
C LEU A 348 -0.86 -10.78 30.42
N SER A 349 -0.77 -10.67 31.74
CA SER A 349 -1.97 -10.58 32.62
C SER A 349 -2.80 -9.34 32.29
N CYS A 350 -2.14 -8.19 32.11
CA CYS A 350 -2.80 -6.93 31.77
C CYS A 350 -3.42 -6.98 30.34
N LEU A 351 -2.70 -7.52 29.35
CA LEU A 351 -3.17 -7.58 27.97
C LEU A 351 -4.28 -8.60 27.74
N LYS A 352 -4.33 -9.71 28.50
CA LYS A 352 -5.48 -10.65 28.45
C LYS A 352 -6.78 -9.99 28.86
N ALA A 353 -6.76 -9.19 29.95
CA ALA A 353 -7.92 -8.43 30.37
C ALA A 353 -8.36 -7.41 29.33
N LEU A 354 -7.39 -6.74 28.70
CA LEU A 354 -7.64 -5.81 27.60
C LEU A 354 -8.26 -6.51 26.38
N GLN A 355 -7.70 -7.64 25.95
CA GLN A 355 -8.19 -8.41 24.82
C GLN A 355 -9.66 -8.80 24.96
N THR A 356 -10.04 -9.36 26.09
CA THR A 356 -11.42 -9.76 26.38
C THR A 356 -12.39 -8.60 26.19
N ARG A 357 -11.96 -7.40 26.58
CA ARG A 357 -12.75 -6.19 26.46
C ARG A 357 -12.83 -5.67 25.02
N LEU A 358 -11.70 -5.62 24.30
CA LEU A 358 -11.64 -5.11 22.92
C LEU A 358 -12.42 -5.98 21.94
N CYS A 359 -12.55 -7.28 22.22
CA CYS A 359 -13.34 -8.19 21.39
C CYS A 359 -14.82 -7.81 21.33
N GLY A 360 -15.37 -7.11 22.34
CA GLY A 360 -16.76 -6.65 22.39
C GLY A 360 -17.00 -5.21 21.92
N ASP A 361 -15.96 -4.39 21.77
CA ASP A 361 -16.10 -2.96 21.51
C ASP A 361 -15.53 -2.54 20.13
N PRO A 362 -16.40 -2.17 19.17
CA PRO A 362 -15.97 -1.71 17.84
C PRO A 362 -15.24 -0.37 17.85
N THR A 363 -15.32 0.41 18.93
CA THR A 363 -14.75 1.77 18.98
C THR A 363 -13.23 1.78 19.18
N HIS A 364 -12.64 0.67 19.63
CA HIS A 364 -11.23 0.53 19.96
C HIS A 364 -10.45 -0.38 19.00
N VAL A 365 -10.93 -0.54 17.76
CA VAL A 365 -10.33 -1.46 16.75
C VAL A 365 -8.84 -1.21 16.52
N ARG A 366 -8.39 0.06 16.55
CA ARG A 366 -6.96 0.40 16.37
C ARG A 366 -6.05 -0.22 17.43
N ALA A 367 -6.56 -0.45 18.64
CA ALA A 367 -5.79 -1.08 19.71
C ALA A 367 -5.53 -2.59 19.50
N LEU A 368 -6.28 -3.24 18.58
CA LEU A 368 -6.04 -4.63 18.20
C LEU A 368 -4.73 -4.82 17.43
N LEU A 369 -4.29 -3.81 16.66
CA LEU A 369 -3.06 -3.90 15.88
C LEU A 369 -1.81 -4.03 16.75
N PRO A 370 -1.55 -3.12 17.73
CA PRO A 370 -0.41 -3.28 18.63
C PRO A 370 -0.53 -4.52 19.52
N LEU A 371 -1.74 -4.95 19.86
CA LEU A 371 -1.96 -6.18 20.61
C LEU A 371 -1.55 -7.41 19.77
N ALA A 372 -1.92 -7.45 18.50
CA ALA A 372 -1.51 -8.51 17.59
C ALA A 372 0.02 -8.49 17.37
N GLN A 373 0.63 -7.30 17.24
CA GLN A 373 2.08 -7.15 17.15
C GLN A 373 2.79 -7.70 18.40
N PHE A 374 2.26 -7.41 19.57
CA PHE A 374 2.78 -7.96 20.83
C PHE A 374 2.78 -9.49 20.82
N PHE A 375 1.66 -10.12 20.43
CA PHE A 375 1.57 -11.58 20.35
C PHE A 375 2.50 -12.17 19.27
N LEU A 376 2.75 -11.48 18.18
CA LEU A 376 3.72 -11.91 17.18
C LEU A 376 5.15 -11.85 17.73
N ASN A 377 5.50 -10.79 18.45
CA ASN A 377 6.84 -10.60 19.01
C ASN A 377 7.17 -11.59 20.15
N HIS A 378 6.17 -12.02 20.89
CA HIS A 378 6.32 -12.89 22.08
C HIS A 378 5.62 -14.26 21.92
N GLY A 379 5.51 -14.76 20.67
CA GLY A 379 4.67 -15.88 20.25
C GLY A 379 4.81 -17.16 21.07
N GLU A 380 6.02 -17.60 21.43
CA GLU A 380 6.23 -18.84 22.19
C GLU A 380 5.73 -18.74 23.64
N ALA A 381 5.96 -17.61 24.29
CA ALA A 381 5.54 -17.36 25.66
C ALA A 381 4.05 -16.94 25.77
N ALA A 382 3.49 -16.41 24.69
CA ALA A 382 2.12 -15.88 24.63
C ALA A 382 1.12 -16.78 23.90
N ALA A 383 1.49 -17.97 23.49
CA ALA A 383 0.81 -18.86 22.54
C ALA A 383 -0.68 -19.19 22.83
N VAL A 384 -1.12 -19.06 24.06
CA VAL A 384 -2.48 -19.49 24.48
C VAL A 384 -3.59 -18.51 24.03
N ALA A 385 -3.27 -17.25 23.71
CA ALA A 385 -4.28 -16.23 23.47
C ALA A 385 -4.29 -15.63 22.05
N SER A 386 -3.30 -15.95 21.21
CA SER A 386 -3.09 -15.28 19.92
C SER A 386 -4.14 -15.62 18.86
N GLY A 387 -4.66 -16.85 18.84
CA GLY A 387 -5.57 -17.31 17.78
C GLY A 387 -6.87 -16.51 17.68
N ALA A 388 -7.47 -16.12 18.81
CA ALA A 388 -8.69 -15.31 18.85
C ALA A 388 -8.45 -13.89 18.34
N VAL A 389 -7.29 -13.29 18.64
CA VAL A 389 -6.90 -11.96 18.15
C VAL A 389 -6.73 -11.99 16.64
N TYR A 390 -6.01 -12.98 16.11
CA TYR A 390 -5.80 -13.12 14.67
C TYR A 390 -7.11 -13.39 13.93
N GLN A 391 -7.96 -14.25 14.47
CA GLN A 391 -9.27 -14.49 13.87
C GLN A 391 -10.09 -13.21 13.78
N GLN A 392 -10.17 -12.43 14.84
CA GLN A 392 -10.88 -11.16 14.83
C GLN A 392 -10.23 -10.15 13.88
N LEU A 393 -8.91 -10.04 13.92
CA LEU A 393 -8.14 -9.12 13.10
C LEU A 393 -8.36 -9.38 11.59
N PHE A 394 -8.25 -10.63 11.15
CA PHE A 394 -8.35 -11.00 9.74
C PHE A 394 -9.77 -11.20 9.21
N THR A 395 -10.78 -11.35 10.07
CA THR A 395 -12.17 -11.52 9.63
C THR A 395 -13.01 -10.27 9.83
N ARG A 396 -13.04 -9.74 11.03
CA ARG A 396 -13.95 -8.64 11.38
C ARG A 396 -13.44 -7.28 10.91
N VAL A 397 -12.16 -6.98 11.17
CA VAL A 397 -11.61 -5.65 10.92
C VAL A 397 -11.69 -5.24 9.45
N PRO A 398 -11.24 -6.05 8.47
CA PRO A 398 -11.40 -5.69 7.06
C PRO A 398 -12.86 -5.64 6.59
N SER A 399 -13.76 -6.45 7.17
CA SER A 399 -15.16 -6.48 6.76
C SER A 399 -15.96 -5.27 7.24
N GLU A 400 -15.68 -4.76 8.45
CA GLU A 400 -16.43 -3.66 9.05
C GLU A 400 -15.76 -2.30 8.85
N HIS A 401 -14.42 -2.26 8.73
CA HIS A 401 -13.63 -1.02 8.73
C HIS A 401 -12.80 -0.79 7.46
N PHE A 402 -13.12 -1.49 6.35
CA PHE A 402 -12.40 -1.31 5.07
C PHE A 402 -12.38 0.13 4.58
N HIS A 403 -13.36 0.94 4.98
CA HIS A 403 -13.52 2.33 4.59
C HIS A 403 -12.62 3.31 5.37
N SER A 404 -11.85 2.85 6.36
CA SER A 404 -10.90 3.67 7.10
C SER A 404 -9.49 3.56 6.48
N PRO A 405 -8.99 4.59 5.75
CA PRO A 405 -7.72 4.50 5.04
C PRO A 405 -6.53 4.40 5.98
N GLU A 406 -6.57 5.09 7.12
CA GLU A 406 -5.49 5.03 8.12
C GLU A 406 -5.36 3.64 8.73
N LEU A 407 -6.49 3.06 9.16
CA LEU A 407 -6.52 1.71 9.73
C LEU A 407 -6.07 0.66 8.70
N ALA A 408 -6.52 0.80 7.45
CA ALA A 408 -6.14 -0.09 6.36
C ALA A 408 -4.62 -0.06 6.11
N PHE A 409 -4.02 1.13 6.08
CA PHE A 409 -2.58 1.30 5.91
C PHE A 409 -1.79 0.70 7.08
N GLU A 410 -2.15 1.03 8.33
CA GLU A 410 -1.51 0.48 9.53
C GLU A 410 -1.61 -1.06 9.57
N PHE A 411 -2.77 -1.60 9.19
CA PHE A 411 -3.01 -3.04 9.14
C PHE A 411 -2.11 -3.75 8.13
N LEU A 412 -2.06 -3.25 6.90
CA LEU A 412 -1.23 -3.84 5.83
C LEU A 412 0.26 -3.73 6.16
N ARG A 413 0.66 -2.61 6.74
CA ARG A 413 2.03 -2.42 7.22
C ARG A 413 2.39 -3.44 8.31
N LEU A 414 1.50 -3.65 9.29
CA LEU A 414 1.66 -4.70 10.29
C LEU A 414 1.87 -6.07 9.63
N CYS A 415 1.02 -6.44 8.66
CA CYS A 415 1.13 -7.71 7.96
C CYS A 415 2.47 -7.84 7.24
N ARG A 416 2.87 -6.83 6.46
CA ARG A 416 4.11 -6.84 5.68
C ARG A 416 5.36 -6.89 6.55
N ASP A 417 5.45 -6.01 7.55
CA ASP A 417 6.63 -5.86 8.39
C ASP A 417 6.80 -7.05 9.35
N SER A 418 5.71 -7.78 9.64
CA SER A 418 5.70 -8.94 10.54
C SER A 418 5.66 -10.29 9.83
N LEU A 419 5.76 -10.35 8.51
CA LEU A 419 5.73 -11.61 7.75
C LEU A 419 6.62 -12.71 8.33
N PRO A 420 7.90 -12.45 8.72
CA PRO A 420 8.77 -13.47 9.30
C PRO A 420 8.26 -14.03 10.63
N LEU A 421 7.48 -13.23 11.37
CA LEU A 421 6.98 -13.58 12.70
C LEU A 421 5.69 -14.41 12.67
N PHE A 422 4.97 -14.41 11.54
CA PHE A 422 3.72 -15.18 11.45
C PHE A 422 3.93 -16.70 11.54
N GLY A 423 5.08 -17.23 11.12
CA GLY A 423 5.43 -18.64 11.27
C GLY A 423 4.26 -19.59 10.93
N ARG A 424 3.78 -20.36 11.91
CA ARG A 424 2.63 -21.29 11.74
C ARG A 424 1.31 -20.57 11.45
N SER A 425 1.15 -19.32 11.84
CA SER A 425 -0.05 -18.52 11.60
C SER A 425 -0.10 -17.92 10.19
N LEU A 426 0.92 -18.11 9.35
CA LEU A 426 0.97 -17.64 7.97
C LEU A 426 -0.20 -18.17 7.13
N GLY A 427 -0.65 -19.40 7.42
CA GLY A 427 -1.82 -19.99 6.78
C GLY A 427 -3.11 -19.18 6.98
N VAL A 428 -3.30 -18.57 8.17
CA VAL A 428 -4.46 -17.71 8.44
C VAL A 428 -4.40 -16.44 7.60
N LEU A 429 -3.22 -15.84 7.47
CA LEU A 429 -2.99 -14.65 6.64
C LEU A 429 -3.29 -14.96 5.16
N LYS A 430 -2.73 -16.05 4.62
CA LYS A 430 -2.93 -16.48 3.23
C LYS A 430 -4.40 -16.73 2.93
N LEU A 431 -5.11 -17.50 3.76
CA LEU A 431 -6.52 -17.80 3.56
C LEU A 431 -7.44 -16.58 3.71
N SER A 432 -6.96 -15.50 4.31
CA SER A 432 -7.73 -14.28 4.54
C SER A 432 -7.59 -13.24 3.43
N PHE A 433 -6.87 -13.54 2.34
CA PHE A 433 -6.67 -12.58 1.25
C PHE A 433 -7.97 -11.98 0.67
N PRO A 434 -9.11 -12.72 0.55
CA PRO A 434 -10.33 -12.12 0.02
C PRO A 434 -10.82 -10.97 0.89
N ASN A 435 -10.64 -11.11 2.21
CA ASN A 435 -11.01 -10.08 3.16
C ASN A 435 -10.04 -8.88 3.14
N LEU A 436 -8.74 -9.15 3.00
CA LEU A 436 -7.73 -8.10 2.86
C LEU A 436 -7.95 -7.27 1.59
N PHE A 437 -8.42 -7.90 0.52
CA PHE A 437 -8.73 -7.20 -0.73
C PHE A 437 -9.87 -6.18 -0.60
N LYS A 438 -10.68 -6.21 0.45
CA LYS A 438 -11.65 -5.14 0.74
C LYS A 438 -10.95 -3.81 1.06
N PHE A 439 -9.81 -3.85 1.76
CA PHE A 439 -8.98 -2.67 1.94
C PHE A 439 -8.44 -2.11 0.63
N LEU A 440 -7.92 -3.00 -0.23
CA LEU A 440 -7.41 -2.62 -1.54
C LEU A 440 -8.49 -2.07 -2.44
N ALA A 441 -9.62 -2.77 -2.56
CA ALA A 441 -10.76 -2.37 -3.38
C ALA A 441 -11.29 -0.98 -3.03
N TRP A 442 -11.31 -0.65 -1.73
CA TRP A 442 -11.82 0.64 -1.26
C TRP A 442 -10.80 1.78 -1.31
N ASN A 443 -9.53 1.49 -1.04
CA ASN A 443 -8.48 2.49 -0.86
C ASN A 443 -7.42 2.48 -1.98
N SER A 444 -7.73 2.01 -3.17
CA SER A 444 -6.87 2.21 -4.34
C SER A 444 -6.92 3.68 -4.77
N PRO A 445 -5.83 4.27 -5.23
CA PRO A 445 -4.48 3.73 -5.46
C PRO A 445 -3.53 3.77 -4.24
N PRO A 446 -3.82 4.47 -3.10
CA PRO A 446 -2.83 4.67 -2.03
C PRO A 446 -2.24 3.38 -1.45
N LEU A 447 -3.02 2.29 -1.40
CA LEU A 447 -2.59 1.01 -0.83
C LEU A 447 -1.99 0.04 -1.86
N THR A 448 -1.95 0.39 -3.13
CA THR A 448 -1.43 -0.51 -4.18
C THR A 448 0.02 -0.91 -3.92
N ALA A 449 0.87 0.04 -3.51
CA ALA A 449 2.28 -0.23 -3.22
C ALA A 449 2.47 -1.22 -2.04
N GLU A 450 1.64 -1.10 -1.00
CA GLU A 450 1.66 -2.00 0.16
C GLU A 450 1.24 -3.42 -0.24
N PHE A 451 0.24 -3.56 -1.11
CA PHE A 451 -0.19 -4.85 -1.63
C PHE A 451 0.83 -5.47 -2.59
N VAL A 452 1.52 -4.69 -3.41
CA VAL A 452 2.63 -5.18 -4.24
C VAL A 452 3.69 -5.86 -3.38
N GLY A 453 4.01 -5.29 -2.22
CA GLY A 453 4.96 -5.89 -1.28
C GLY A 453 4.42 -7.12 -0.52
N LEU A 454 3.11 -7.19 -0.28
CA LEU A 454 2.48 -8.26 0.50
C LEU A 454 2.04 -9.46 -0.36
N LEU A 455 1.63 -9.23 -1.59
CA LEU A 455 1.02 -10.23 -2.48
C LEU A 455 1.86 -11.49 -2.66
N PRO A 456 3.20 -11.42 -2.85
CA PRO A 456 4.03 -12.62 -2.98
C PRO A 456 3.95 -13.56 -1.78
N ALA A 457 3.81 -13.02 -0.57
CA ALA A 457 3.71 -13.81 0.66
C ALA A 457 2.33 -14.47 0.85
N LEU A 458 1.29 -13.96 0.19
CA LEU A 458 -0.07 -14.53 0.22
C LEU A 458 -0.25 -15.66 -0.78
N LEU A 459 0.66 -15.77 -1.77
CA LEU A 459 0.58 -16.71 -2.88
C LEU A 459 1.19 -18.07 -2.55
N ASP A 460 0.46 -19.10 -2.92
CA ASP A 460 0.95 -20.48 -3.07
C ASP A 460 0.08 -21.24 -4.10
N ALA A 461 0.40 -22.49 -4.35
CA ALA A 461 -0.31 -23.31 -5.33
C ALA A 461 -1.83 -23.43 -5.04
N SER A 462 -2.24 -23.35 -3.77
CA SER A 462 -3.65 -23.48 -3.38
C SER A 462 -4.44 -22.19 -3.51
N THR A 463 -3.78 -21.03 -3.48
CA THR A 463 -4.43 -19.70 -3.50
C THR A 463 -4.33 -18.97 -4.84
N ALA A 464 -3.39 -19.36 -5.71
CA ALA A 464 -3.05 -18.59 -6.91
C ALA A 464 -4.23 -18.41 -7.88
N VAL A 465 -4.98 -19.46 -8.17
CA VAL A 465 -6.12 -19.40 -9.11
C VAL A 465 -7.26 -18.56 -8.53
N GLU A 466 -7.62 -18.79 -7.26
CA GLU A 466 -8.68 -18.02 -6.60
C GLU A 466 -8.28 -16.53 -6.47
N MET A 467 -7.00 -16.26 -6.24
CA MET A 467 -6.49 -14.90 -6.16
C MET A 467 -6.52 -14.19 -7.51
N LEU A 468 -6.24 -14.90 -8.62
CA LEU A 468 -6.42 -14.37 -9.97
C LEU A 468 -7.87 -13.93 -10.20
N HIS A 469 -8.85 -14.79 -9.88
CA HIS A 469 -10.26 -14.44 -9.99
C HIS A 469 -10.64 -13.24 -9.12
N ALA A 470 -10.18 -13.22 -7.87
CA ALA A 470 -10.45 -12.12 -6.94
C ALA A 470 -9.86 -10.78 -7.40
N LEU A 471 -8.66 -10.76 -8.00
CA LEU A 471 -8.06 -9.56 -8.58
C LEU A 471 -8.81 -9.06 -9.81
N LEU A 472 -9.26 -9.96 -10.69
CA LEU A 472 -10.06 -9.60 -11.86
C LEU A 472 -11.43 -9.02 -11.48
N ASP A 473 -12.01 -9.47 -10.35
CA ASP A 473 -13.28 -8.99 -9.83
C ASP A 473 -13.15 -7.85 -8.80
N LEU A 474 -11.93 -7.33 -8.58
CA LEU A 474 -11.68 -6.27 -7.60
C LEU A 474 -12.53 -5.01 -7.83
N PRO A 475 -12.71 -4.50 -9.06
CA PRO A 475 -13.61 -3.37 -9.31
C PRO A 475 -15.09 -3.67 -9.00
N CYS A 476 -15.54 -4.90 -9.23
CA CYS A 476 -16.88 -5.37 -8.86
C CYS A 476 -17.04 -5.42 -7.32
N LEU A 477 -16.00 -5.88 -6.61
CA LEU A 477 -15.95 -5.82 -5.15
C LEU A 477 -16.07 -4.38 -4.63
N THR A 478 -15.41 -3.42 -5.27
CA THR A 478 -15.52 -1.99 -4.91
C THR A 478 -16.96 -1.49 -5.04
N ALA A 479 -17.65 -1.84 -6.12
CA ALA A 479 -19.04 -1.49 -6.32
C ALA A 479 -19.96 -2.11 -5.24
N ALA A 480 -19.76 -3.38 -4.90
CA ALA A 480 -20.54 -4.06 -3.87
C ALA A 480 -20.30 -3.46 -2.47
N LEU A 481 -19.05 -3.10 -2.14
CA LEU A 481 -18.69 -2.45 -0.87
C LEU A 481 -19.34 -1.05 -0.74
N ASP A 482 -19.41 -0.30 -1.83
CA ASP A 482 -20.10 1.00 -1.85
C ASP A 482 -21.60 0.85 -1.54
N LEU A 483 -22.27 -0.14 -2.16
CA LEU A 483 -23.67 -0.45 -1.86
C LEU A 483 -23.86 -0.92 -0.41
N GLN A 484 -22.97 -1.76 0.10
CA GLN A 484 -23.02 -2.22 1.50
C GLN A 484 -22.95 -1.05 2.47
N LEU A 485 -22.08 -0.08 2.23
CA LEU A 485 -21.98 1.13 3.07
C LEU A 485 -23.23 2.01 2.99
N ARG A 486 -23.86 2.12 1.83
CA ARG A 486 -25.10 2.89 1.64
C ARG A 486 -26.28 2.26 2.37
N LEU A 487 -26.30 0.95 2.53
CA LEU A 487 -27.31 0.22 3.28
C LEU A 487 -27.08 0.21 4.80
N SER A 488 -25.90 0.62 5.26
CA SER A 488 -25.57 0.67 6.69
C SER A 488 -26.29 1.84 7.37
N PRO A 489 -26.85 1.64 8.59
CA PRO A 489 -27.51 2.72 9.34
C PRO A 489 -26.59 3.91 9.67
N ALA A 490 -25.28 3.72 9.65
CA ALA A 490 -24.28 4.78 9.80
C ALA A 490 -24.16 5.71 8.56
N ALA A 491 -24.86 5.44 7.46
CA ALA A 491 -24.80 6.24 6.24
C ALA A 491 -25.50 7.60 6.36
N SER A 492 -26.38 7.78 7.35
CA SER A 492 -27.17 9.02 7.52
C SER A 492 -26.35 10.26 7.92
N GLU A 493 -25.12 10.09 8.39
CA GLU A 493 -24.23 11.18 8.81
C GLU A 493 -23.18 11.60 7.76
N ARG A 494 -23.17 10.98 6.59
CA ARG A 494 -22.14 11.26 5.56
C ARG A 494 -22.70 12.19 4.49
N PRO A 495 -21.91 13.22 4.06
CA PRO A 495 -22.37 14.09 2.97
C PRO A 495 -22.52 13.28 1.67
N LEU A 496 -23.72 13.29 1.13
CA LEU A 496 -24.12 12.72 -0.16
C LEU A 496 -23.53 13.54 -1.33
N TRP A 497 -22.20 13.58 -1.46
CA TRP A 497 -21.58 14.32 -2.56
C TRP A 497 -21.55 13.52 -3.89
N ASP A 498 -22.18 12.37 -3.94
CA ASP A 498 -22.39 11.57 -5.15
C ASP A 498 -23.89 11.21 -5.35
N ALA A 499 -24.75 12.17 -5.06
CA ALA A 499 -26.21 12.01 -5.21
C ALA A 499 -26.68 11.85 -6.68
N SER A 500 -25.77 11.99 -7.66
CA SER A 500 -26.10 11.90 -9.09
C SER A 500 -26.29 10.48 -9.61
N LEU A 501 -25.85 9.46 -8.88
CA LEU A 501 -26.01 8.07 -9.28
C LEU A 501 -27.38 7.55 -8.86
N ARG A 502 -28.29 7.50 -9.80
CA ARG A 502 -29.58 6.81 -9.69
C ARG A 502 -29.32 5.30 -9.60
N THR A 503 -29.12 4.79 -8.38
CA THR A 503 -28.93 3.36 -8.13
C THR A 503 -30.04 2.68 -7.31
N PRO A 504 -31.35 3.07 -7.44
CA PRO A 504 -32.41 2.38 -6.72
C PRO A 504 -32.48 0.91 -7.12
N SER A 505 -32.30 0.61 -8.41
CA SER A 505 -32.32 -0.76 -8.93
C SER A 505 -31.20 -1.65 -8.37
N CYS A 506 -29.97 -1.12 -8.22
CA CYS A 506 -28.87 -1.87 -7.60
C CYS A 506 -29.10 -2.11 -6.10
N LEU A 507 -29.70 -1.15 -5.39
CA LEU A 507 -30.01 -1.30 -3.96
C LEU A 507 -31.14 -2.31 -3.72
N GLU A 508 -32.15 -2.33 -4.57
CA GLU A 508 -33.23 -3.32 -4.50
C GLU A 508 -32.69 -4.72 -4.81
N ALA A 509 -31.90 -4.84 -5.86
CA ALA A 509 -31.29 -6.10 -6.26
C ALA A 509 -30.26 -6.63 -5.23
N PHE A 510 -29.58 -5.75 -4.50
CA PHE A 510 -28.72 -6.16 -3.37
C PHE A 510 -29.51 -6.84 -2.24
N ARG A 511 -30.82 -6.60 -2.15
CA ARG A 511 -31.75 -7.27 -1.22
C ARG A 511 -32.40 -8.51 -1.79
N ASP A 512 -32.31 -8.73 -3.10
CA ASP A 512 -32.95 -9.85 -3.79
C ASP A 512 -32.27 -11.18 -3.39
N PRO A 513 -33.04 -12.17 -2.90
CA PRO A 513 -32.50 -13.49 -2.53
C PRO A 513 -31.75 -14.20 -3.64
N GLN A 514 -32.06 -13.94 -4.90
CA GLN A 514 -31.42 -14.55 -6.06
C GLN A 514 -29.91 -14.24 -6.14
N PHE A 515 -29.50 -13.05 -5.72
CA PHE A 515 -28.08 -12.60 -5.77
C PHE A 515 -27.32 -12.77 -4.47
N GLN A 516 -27.98 -13.14 -3.38
CA GLN A 516 -27.38 -13.24 -2.05
C GLN A 516 -26.19 -14.21 -1.99
N GLY A 517 -26.29 -15.36 -2.66
CA GLY A 517 -25.18 -16.33 -2.72
C GLY A 517 -23.94 -15.76 -3.39
N LEU A 518 -24.11 -15.08 -4.53
CA LEU A 518 -23.01 -14.44 -5.27
C LEU A 518 -22.39 -13.26 -4.50
N LEU A 519 -23.24 -12.47 -3.82
CA LEU A 519 -22.77 -11.38 -2.97
C LEU A 519 -22.01 -11.88 -1.74
N GLN A 520 -22.48 -12.97 -1.12
CA GLN A 520 -21.77 -13.61 -0.02
C GLN A 520 -20.41 -14.17 -0.47
N HIS A 521 -20.34 -14.76 -1.66
CA HIS A 521 -19.09 -15.20 -2.25
C HIS A 521 -18.14 -14.02 -2.51
N LEU A 522 -18.62 -12.96 -3.13
CA LEU A 522 -17.79 -11.76 -3.41
C LEU A 522 -17.27 -11.09 -2.13
N LEU A 523 -18.13 -11.00 -1.10
CA LEU A 523 -17.83 -10.35 0.18
C LEU A 523 -17.24 -11.29 1.25
N ARG A 524 -16.84 -12.52 0.87
CA ARG A 524 -16.34 -13.52 1.80
C ARG A 524 -15.12 -13.05 2.59
N THR A 525 -14.90 -13.68 3.72
CA THR A 525 -13.78 -13.33 4.62
C THR A 525 -12.56 -14.24 4.47
N LYS A 526 -12.74 -15.42 3.86
CA LYS A 526 -11.69 -16.43 3.67
C LYS A 526 -11.75 -17.01 2.27
N ALA A 527 -10.61 -17.50 1.78
CA ALA A 527 -10.53 -18.29 0.57
C ALA A 527 -11.36 -19.59 0.73
N SER A 528 -12.17 -19.89 -0.26
CA SER A 528 -13.06 -21.04 -0.27
C SER A 528 -12.57 -22.17 -1.18
N GLY A 529 -11.57 -21.91 -2.03
CA GLY A 529 -11.09 -22.81 -3.06
C GLY A 529 -12.05 -22.98 -4.24
N THR A 530 -13.15 -22.22 -4.30
CA THR A 530 -14.13 -22.22 -5.38
C THR A 530 -14.05 -20.93 -6.18
N ALA A 531 -14.08 -21.05 -7.51
CA ALA A 531 -14.20 -19.91 -8.42
C ALA A 531 -15.63 -19.86 -8.96
N GLU A 532 -16.47 -18.98 -8.39
CA GLU A 532 -17.81 -18.77 -8.89
C GLU A 532 -17.84 -17.73 -10.01
N ARG A 533 -18.72 -17.93 -11.00
CA ARG A 533 -18.92 -16.97 -12.08
C ARG A 533 -19.77 -15.81 -11.60
N LEU A 534 -19.21 -14.61 -11.55
CA LEU A 534 -19.87 -13.40 -11.08
C LEU A 534 -20.57 -12.61 -12.21
N ALA A 535 -20.71 -13.18 -13.41
CA ALA A 535 -21.32 -12.50 -14.56
C ALA A 535 -22.73 -11.90 -14.25
N PRO A 536 -23.62 -12.58 -13.51
CA PRO A 536 -24.90 -11.98 -13.12
C PRO A 536 -24.74 -10.75 -12.22
N LEU A 537 -23.73 -10.76 -11.30
CA LEU A 537 -23.40 -9.59 -10.48
C LEU A 537 -22.80 -8.46 -11.30
N HIS A 538 -21.96 -8.76 -12.30
CA HIS A 538 -21.42 -7.76 -13.20
C HIS A 538 -22.51 -6.98 -13.91
N GLN A 539 -23.54 -7.68 -14.40
CA GLN A 539 -24.72 -7.04 -15.04
C GLN A 539 -25.51 -6.19 -14.04
N LEU A 540 -25.75 -6.72 -12.84
CA LEU A 540 -26.46 -6.04 -11.77
C LEU A 540 -25.77 -4.75 -11.35
N LEU A 541 -24.44 -4.79 -11.19
CA LEU A 541 -23.61 -3.69 -10.71
C LEU A 541 -23.13 -2.77 -11.85
N GLN A 542 -23.51 -3.03 -13.10
CA GLN A 542 -23.08 -2.24 -14.26
C GLN A 542 -23.33 -0.73 -14.13
N PRO A 543 -24.42 -0.23 -13.52
CA PRO A 543 -24.60 1.21 -13.28
C PRO A 543 -23.51 1.84 -12.38
N MET A 544 -22.80 1.03 -11.60
CA MET A 544 -21.71 1.47 -10.71
C MET A 544 -20.33 1.50 -11.39
N ALA A 545 -20.20 0.93 -12.58
CA ALA A 545 -18.90 0.78 -13.27
C ALA A 545 -18.20 2.11 -13.58
N GLY A 546 -18.96 3.19 -13.78
CA GLY A 546 -18.44 4.54 -14.03
C GLY A 546 -18.12 5.35 -12.77
N CYS A 547 -18.34 4.82 -11.57
CA CYS A 547 -18.01 5.52 -10.34
C CYS A 547 -16.49 5.73 -10.22
N ALA A 548 -16.08 6.92 -9.82
CA ALA A 548 -14.66 7.30 -9.73
C ALA A 548 -13.81 6.30 -8.91
N ARG A 549 -14.35 5.80 -7.80
CA ARG A 549 -13.68 4.81 -6.96
C ARG A 549 -13.49 3.46 -7.66
N VAL A 550 -14.50 3.02 -8.40
CA VAL A 550 -14.44 1.77 -9.19
C VAL A 550 -13.40 1.88 -10.30
N VAL A 551 -13.37 3.03 -11.00
CA VAL A 551 -12.37 3.31 -12.04
C VAL A 551 -10.95 3.35 -11.45
N GLN A 552 -10.74 4.04 -10.34
CA GLN A 552 -9.44 4.07 -9.65
C GLN A 552 -8.97 2.68 -9.20
N CYS A 553 -9.88 1.85 -8.70
CA CYS A 553 -9.58 0.47 -8.34
C CYS A 553 -9.18 -0.34 -9.58
N ALA A 554 -9.91 -0.20 -10.69
CA ALA A 554 -9.62 -0.87 -11.95
C ALA A 554 -8.24 -0.51 -12.54
N GLU A 555 -7.72 0.69 -12.24
CA GLU A 555 -6.38 1.13 -12.66
C GLU A 555 -5.24 0.38 -11.94
N ALA A 556 -5.46 -0.08 -10.73
CA ALA A 556 -4.46 -0.81 -9.95
C ALA A 556 -4.31 -2.28 -10.37
N VAL A 557 -5.37 -2.90 -10.90
CA VAL A 557 -5.41 -4.34 -11.20
C VAL A 557 -4.32 -4.83 -12.16
N PRO A 558 -4.01 -4.16 -13.29
CA PRO A 558 -2.97 -4.63 -14.21
C PRO A 558 -1.60 -4.80 -13.53
N THR A 559 -1.21 -3.87 -12.67
CA THR A 559 0.05 -3.94 -11.91
C THR A 559 0.04 -5.13 -10.93
N LEU A 560 -1.06 -5.34 -10.24
CA LEU A 560 -1.21 -6.45 -9.30
C LEU A 560 -1.19 -7.81 -10.00
N LEU A 561 -1.79 -7.91 -11.19
CA LEU A 561 -1.72 -9.11 -12.02
C LEU A 561 -0.28 -9.41 -12.46
N GLN A 562 0.51 -8.40 -12.84
CA GLN A 562 1.92 -8.59 -13.18
C GLN A 562 2.71 -9.14 -11.98
N VAL A 563 2.48 -8.61 -10.78
CA VAL A 563 3.10 -9.10 -9.54
C VAL A 563 2.66 -10.53 -9.22
N LEU A 564 1.37 -10.85 -9.38
CA LEU A 564 0.84 -12.20 -9.19
C LEU A 564 1.59 -13.19 -10.09
N PHE A 565 1.62 -12.96 -11.39
CA PHE A 565 2.24 -13.89 -12.33
C PHE A 565 3.76 -13.99 -12.17
N SER A 566 4.45 -12.87 -11.89
CA SER A 566 5.90 -12.89 -11.62
C SER A 566 6.24 -13.69 -10.35
N SER A 567 5.35 -13.69 -9.37
CA SER A 567 5.51 -14.48 -8.14
C SER A 567 5.18 -15.95 -8.38
N VAL A 568 4.09 -16.23 -9.10
CA VAL A 568 3.67 -17.60 -9.46
C VAL A 568 4.72 -18.30 -10.31
N ALA A 569 5.36 -17.62 -11.25
CA ALA A 569 6.43 -18.17 -12.09
C ALA A 569 7.60 -18.80 -11.31
N GLN A 570 7.77 -18.44 -10.04
CA GLN A 570 8.84 -18.98 -9.17
C GLN A 570 8.54 -20.38 -8.63
N PHE A 571 7.26 -20.79 -8.56
CA PHE A 571 6.85 -22.05 -7.95
C PHE A 571 5.81 -22.85 -8.76
N ALA A 572 5.32 -22.30 -9.88
CA ALA A 572 4.30 -22.98 -10.67
C ALA A 572 4.85 -24.26 -11.30
N ASP A 573 4.12 -25.36 -11.12
CA ASP A 573 4.29 -26.59 -11.87
C ASP A 573 3.35 -26.60 -13.10
N GLY A 574 3.46 -27.65 -13.95
CA GLY A 574 2.62 -27.77 -15.12
C GLY A 574 1.12 -27.83 -14.81
N ALA A 575 0.72 -28.40 -13.68
CA ALA A 575 -0.68 -28.50 -13.28
C ALA A 575 -1.26 -27.13 -12.91
N LEU A 576 -0.54 -26.32 -12.15
CA LEU A 576 -0.93 -24.96 -11.81
C LEU A 576 -0.92 -24.06 -13.05
N ALA A 577 0.08 -24.22 -13.93
CA ALA A 577 0.15 -23.49 -15.19
C ALA A 577 -1.08 -23.75 -16.07
N ASN A 578 -1.53 -25.01 -16.18
CA ASN A 578 -2.76 -25.39 -16.88
C ASN A 578 -4.01 -24.73 -16.26
N GLN A 579 -4.14 -24.75 -14.93
CA GLN A 579 -5.28 -24.10 -14.24
C GLN A 579 -5.31 -22.60 -14.46
N LEU A 580 -4.15 -21.95 -14.40
CA LEU A 580 -4.06 -20.50 -14.64
C LEU A 580 -4.33 -20.15 -16.11
N ALA A 581 -3.85 -20.94 -17.06
CA ALA A 581 -4.14 -20.75 -18.48
C ALA A 581 -5.64 -20.91 -18.77
N LEU A 582 -6.29 -21.91 -18.20
CA LEU A 582 -7.75 -22.09 -18.28
C LEU A 582 -8.49 -20.90 -17.68
N ALA A 583 -8.07 -20.44 -16.50
CA ALA A 583 -8.67 -19.27 -15.85
C ALA A 583 -8.51 -17.99 -16.70
N ILE A 584 -7.34 -17.81 -17.35
CA ILE A 584 -7.12 -16.69 -18.27
C ILE A 584 -8.10 -16.75 -19.46
N LEU A 585 -8.24 -17.92 -20.09
CA LEU A 585 -9.13 -18.12 -21.24
C LEU A 585 -10.61 -17.88 -20.86
N ASP A 586 -11.06 -18.49 -19.75
CA ASP A 586 -12.45 -18.36 -19.25
C ASP A 586 -12.79 -16.93 -18.83
N ARG A 587 -11.83 -16.21 -18.26
CA ARG A 587 -12.05 -14.84 -17.74
C ARG A 587 -11.84 -13.75 -18.77
N SER A 588 -11.20 -14.01 -19.89
CA SER A 588 -10.99 -13.01 -20.95
C SER A 588 -12.28 -12.34 -21.44
N ASP A 589 -13.38 -13.09 -21.50
CA ASP A 589 -14.69 -12.60 -21.98
C ASP A 589 -15.66 -12.21 -20.85
N SER A 590 -15.28 -12.41 -19.58
CA SER A 590 -16.16 -12.24 -18.42
C SER A 590 -15.68 -11.20 -17.41
N LEU A 591 -15.09 -10.10 -17.89
CA LEU A 591 -14.64 -9.00 -17.06
C LEU A 591 -15.79 -8.03 -16.74
N TYR A 592 -15.68 -7.38 -15.56
CA TYR A 592 -16.59 -6.29 -15.21
C TYR A 592 -16.32 -5.08 -16.11
N GLN A 593 -17.36 -4.56 -16.76
CA GLN A 593 -17.26 -3.57 -17.84
C GLN A 593 -17.00 -2.15 -17.30
N VAL A 594 -15.77 -1.90 -16.83
CA VAL A 594 -15.29 -0.57 -16.40
C VAL A 594 -14.60 0.13 -17.58
N PRO A 595 -14.80 1.44 -17.80
CA PRO A 595 -14.16 2.17 -18.90
C PRO A 595 -12.65 1.97 -18.97
N GLY A 596 -12.14 1.48 -20.11
CA GLY A 596 -10.71 1.25 -20.36
C GLY A 596 -10.07 0.10 -19.58
N TYR A 597 -10.81 -0.62 -18.76
CA TYR A 597 -10.31 -1.72 -17.94
C TYR A 597 -9.99 -2.97 -18.76
N GLU A 598 -10.94 -3.39 -19.59
CA GLU A 598 -10.85 -4.61 -20.41
C GLU A 598 -9.59 -4.63 -21.27
N ALA A 599 -9.31 -3.58 -22.02
CA ALA A 599 -8.14 -3.51 -22.90
C ALA A 599 -6.81 -3.63 -22.14
N ARG A 600 -6.70 -3.00 -20.96
CA ARG A 600 -5.51 -3.05 -20.12
C ARG A 600 -5.31 -4.45 -19.53
N VAL A 601 -6.36 -5.07 -19.04
CA VAL A 601 -6.31 -6.43 -18.49
C VAL A 601 -6.00 -7.45 -19.58
N HIS A 602 -6.64 -7.38 -20.76
CA HIS A 602 -6.33 -8.26 -21.90
C HIS A 602 -4.88 -8.18 -22.33
N SER A 603 -4.28 -6.99 -22.33
CA SER A 603 -2.85 -6.84 -22.63
C SER A 603 -1.97 -7.60 -21.63
N VAL A 604 -2.31 -7.57 -20.35
CA VAL A 604 -1.56 -8.33 -19.32
C VAL A 604 -1.84 -9.82 -19.43
N LEU A 605 -3.10 -10.24 -19.48
CA LEU A 605 -3.47 -11.65 -19.55
C LEU A 605 -2.88 -12.34 -20.78
N SER A 606 -2.90 -11.67 -21.94
CA SER A 606 -2.32 -12.22 -23.17
C SER A 606 -0.81 -12.40 -23.10
N SER A 607 -0.09 -11.45 -22.52
CA SER A 607 1.36 -11.58 -22.30
C SER A 607 1.70 -12.67 -21.28
N GLN A 608 0.89 -12.81 -20.23
CA GLN A 608 1.09 -13.83 -19.21
C GLN A 608 0.72 -15.25 -19.71
N PHE A 609 -0.30 -15.36 -20.54
CA PHE A 609 -0.61 -16.62 -21.23
C PHE A 609 0.58 -17.11 -22.09
N LEU A 610 1.20 -16.20 -22.85
CA LEU A 610 2.39 -16.55 -23.64
C LEU A 610 3.57 -16.96 -22.76
N ALA A 611 3.79 -16.27 -21.63
CA ALA A 611 4.84 -16.61 -20.67
C ALA A 611 4.61 -18.00 -20.04
N LEU A 612 3.36 -18.35 -19.74
CA LEU A 612 3.01 -19.70 -19.27
C LEU A 612 3.28 -20.77 -20.33
N CYS A 613 2.93 -20.51 -21.60
CA CYS A 613 3.22 -21.41 -22.71
C CYS A 613 4.74 -21.57 -22.97
N GLU A 614 5.52 -20.51 -22.77
CA GLU A 614 6.98 -20.55 -22.90
C GLU A 614 7.61 -21.41 -21.80
N GLN A 615 7.17 -21.25 -20.55
CA GLN A 615 7.65 -22.04 -19.42
C GLN A 615 7.20 -23.50 -19.48
N HIS A 616 6.00 -23.75 -19.99
CA HIS A 616 5.37 -25.04 -20.08
C HIS A 616 4.83 -25.30 -21.51
N PRO A 617 5.69 -25.60 -22.49
CA PRO A 617 5.29 -25.77 -23.91
C PRO A 617 4.25 -26.88 -24.14
N ALA A 618 4.23 -27.91 -23.30
CA ALA A 618 3.26 -29.00 -23.36
C ALA A 618 1.80 -28.53 -23.12
N LEU A 619 1.61 -27.34 -22.52
CA LEU A 619 0.31 -26.75 -22.18
C LEU A 619 -0.61 -26.67 -23.40
N VAL A 620 -0.07 -26.32 -24.58
CA VAL A 620 -0.86 -26.20 -25.81
C VAL A 620 -1.46 -27.55 -26.26
N VAL A 621 -0.75 -28.65 -26.04
CA VAL A 621 -1.26 -29.99 -26.34
C VAL A 621 -2.25 -30.45 -25.28
N GLU A 622 -1.98 -30.14 -24.03
CA GLU A 622 -2.85 -30.51 -22.89
C GLU A 622 -4.19 -29.79 -22.93
N LEU A 623 -4.20 -28.53 -23.27
CA LEU A 623 -5.41 -27.69 -23.36
C LEU A 623 -5.98 -27.61 -24.79
N ALA A 624 -5.69 -28.61 -25.63
CA ALA A 624 -6.08 -28.57 -27.05
C ALA A 624 -7.58 -28.34 -27.25
N ARG A 625 -8.43 -28.95 -26.42
CA ARG A 625 -9.88 -28.80 -26.52
C ARG A 625 -10.33 -27.38 -26.17
N GLU A 626 -9.86 -26.86 -25.08
CA GLU A 626 -10.24 -25.53 -24.57
C GLU A 626 -9.74 -24.40 -25.47
N LEU A 627 -8.54 -24.57 -26.05
CA LEU A 627 -7.99 -23.64 -27.04
C LEU A 627 -8.81 -23.65 -28.35
N LEU A 628 -9.31 -24.84 -28.80
CA LEU A 628 -10.21 -24.93 -29.95
C LEU A 628 -11.57 -24.28 -29.67
N GLU A 629 -12.14 -24.52 -28.48
CA GLU A 629 -13.38 -23.88 -28.05
C GLU A 629 -13.24 -22.36 -27.98
N PHE A 630 -12.14 -21.86 -27.43
CA PHE A 630 -11.81 -20.44 -27.38
C PHE A 630 -11.68 -19.83 -28.78
N ALA A 631 -10.93 -20.47 -29.68
CA ALA A 631 -10.75 -20.00 -31.07
C ALA A 631 -12.08 -19.97 -31.86
N GLY A 632 -13.00 -20.88 -31.55
CA GLY A 632 -14.32 -20.97 -32.19
C GLY A 632 -15.37 -20.03 -31.57
N SER A 633 -15.09 -19.38 -30.42
CA SER A 633 -16.06 -18.51 -29.79
C SER A 633 -16.18 -17.16 -30.51
N ALA A 634 -17.45 -16.72 -30.79
CA ALA A 634 -17.71 -15.46 -31.46
C ALA A 634 -17.27 -14.22 -30.64
N SER A 635 -17.09 -14.36 -29.33
CA SER A 635 -16.66 -13.31 -28.43
C SER A 635 -15.17 -12.99 -28.59
N SER A 636 -14.34 -13.98 -28.92
CA SER A 636 -12.88 -13.79 -29.11
C SER A 636 -12.54 -12.78 -30.22
N THR A 637 -13.43 -12.60 -31.18
CA THR A 637 -13.27 -11.63 -32.28
C THR A 637 -13.73 -10.22 -31.89
N ARG A 638 -14.61 -10.08 -30.87
CA ARG A 638 -15.19 -8.80 -30.46
C ARG A 638 -14.32 -8.03 -29.47
N SER A 639 -13.57 -8.71 -28.60
CA SER A 639 -12.77 -8.11 -27.54
C SER A 639 -11.38 -7.60 -27.97
N GLY A 640 -11.25 -7.09 -29.19
CA GLY A 640 -10.04 -6.42 -29.68
C GLY A 640 -8.94 -7.31 -30.25
N GLY A 641 -9.11 -8.62 -30.28
CA GLY A 641 -8.22 -9.56 -30.97
C GLY A 641 -6.84 -9.78 -30.32
N VAL A 642 -6.48 -9.10 -29.24
CA VAL A 642 -5.15 -9.23 -28.59
C VAL A 642 -4.97 -10.63 -28.01
N MET A 643 -5.96 -11.10 -27.23
CA MET A 643 -5.91 -12.43 -26.63
C MET A 643 -5.95 -13.52 -27.70
N LEU A 644 -6.84 -13.38 -28.69
CA LEU A 644 -6.91 -14.30 -29.83
C LEU A 644 -5.59 -14.39 -30.60
N THR A 645 -4.95 -13.24 -30.85
CA THR A 645 -3.64 -13.21 -31.50
C THR A 645 -2.60 -14.00 -30.72
N SER A 646 -2.57 -13.87 -29.41
CA SER A 646 -1.62 -14.57 -28.54
C SER A 646 -1.90 -16.08 -28.49
N VAL A 647 -3.16 -16.47 -28.39
CA VAL A 647 -3.56 -17.89 -28.45
C VAL A 647 -3.20 -18.52 -29.80
N VAL A 648 -3.55 -17.87 -30.90
CA VAL A 648 -3.22 -18.35 -32.26
C VAL A 648 -1.70 -18.46 -32.45
N TRP A 649 -0.96 -17.48 -31.96
CA TRP A 649 0.51 -17.53 -32.01
C TRP A 649 1.06 -18.71 -31.21
N ALA A 650 0.59 -18.93 -29.96
CA ALA A 650 1.01 -20.02 -29.10
C ALA A 650 0.74 -21.39 -29.75
N ILE A 651 -0.44 -21.56 -30.37
CA ILE A 651 -0.77 -22.77 -31.14
C ILE A 651 0.26 -22.99 -32.23
N GLY A 652 0.58 -21.94 -33.00
CA GLY A 652 1.57 -22.00 -34.06
C GLY A 652 2.97 -22.34 -33.59
N GLU A 653 3.35 -21.94 -32.37
CA GLU A 653 4.69 -22.15 -31.84
C GLU A 653 4.82 -23.51 -31.17
N TYR A 654 3.90 -23.85 -30.28
CA TYR A 654 4.06 -24.96 -29.34
C TYR A 654 3.29 -26.24 -29.74
N LEU A 655 2.37 -26.23 -30.70
CA LEU A 655 1.69 -27.43 -31.19
C LEU A 655 2.61 -28.22 -32.10
N SER A 656 3.54 -28.95 -31.54
CA SER A 656 4.55 -29.75 -32.26
C SER A 656 5.01 -30.94 -31.44
N VAL A 657 5.34 -32.02 -32.14
CA VAL A 657 5.98 -33.22 -31.56
C VAL A 657 7.33 -32.89 -30.92
N SER A 658 7.97 -31.79 -31.34
CA SER A 658 9.25 -31.33 -30.77
C SER A 658 9.10 -30.91 -29.31
N TRP A 659 7.95 -30.34 -28.94
CA TRP A 659 7.67 -29.90 -27.58
C TRP A 659 6.94 -30.96 -26.75
N ASP A 660 6.01 -31.69 -27.36
CA ASP A 660 5.26 -32.74 -26.67
C ASP A 660 5.01 -33.93 -27.62
N ARG A 661 5.51 -35.10 -27.25
CA ARG A 661 5.36 -36.32 -28.03
C ARG A 661 3.90 -36.80 -28.16
N ARG A 662 3.00 -36.29 -27.33
CA ARG A 662 1.54 -36.55 -27.42
C ARG A 662 0.87 -35.78 -28.56
N CYS A 663 1.56 -34.84 -29.19
CA CYS A 663 1.03 -34.09 -30.32
C CYS A 663 0.86 -35.02 -31.51
N THR A 664 -0.37 -35.23 -31.99
CA THR A 664 -0.72 -36.09 -33.12
C THR A 664 -1.00 -35.28 -34.39
N VAL A 665 -0.84 -35.88 -35.56
CA VAL A 665 -1.22 -35.27 -36.84
C VAL A 665 -2.72 -34.95 -36.86
N GLU A 666 -3.55 -35.77 -36.22
CA GLU A 666 -4.97 -35.53 -36.09
C GLU A 666 -5.26 -34.21 -35.31
N GLN A 667 -4.54 -33.95 -34.21
CA GLN A 667 -4.66 -32.70 -33.47
C GLN A 667 -4.22 -31.51 -34.34
N ILE A 668 -3.12 -31.59 -35.03
CA ILE A 668 -2.65 -30.58 -35.97
C ILE A 668 -3.74 -30.26 -37.01
N ASN A 669 -4.36 -31.29 -37.59
CA ASN A 669 -5.42 -31.13 -38.58
C ASN A 669 -6.68 -30.44 -37.99
N LYS A 670 -7.09 -30.86 -36.77
CA LYS A 670 -8.24 -30.21 -36.08
C LYS A 670 -8.00 -28.70 -35.81
N PHE A 671 -6.82 -28.36 -35.34
CA PHE A 671 -6.47 -26.94 -35.14
C PHE A 671 -6.39 -26.18 -36.46
N PHE A 672 -5.81 -26.82 -37.48
CA PHE A 672 -5.76 -26.24 -38.83
C PHE A 672 -7.16 -25.91 -39.34
N GLU A 673 -8.09 -26.86 -39.32
CA GLU A 673 -9.49 -26.67 -39.78
C GLU A 673 -10.21 -25.56 -39.00
N ALA A 674 -10.05 -25.52 -37.67
CA ALA A 674 -10.65 -24.49 -36.84
C ALA A 674 -10.10 -23.09 -37.14
N LEU A 675 -8.79 -22.96 -37.26
CA LEU A 675 -8.14 -21.68 -37.56
C LEU A 675 -8.38 -21.23 -39.02
N GLU A 676 -8.51 -22.15 -39.97
CA GLU A 676 -8.88 -21.84 -41.34
C GLU A 676 -10.34 -21.31 -41.42
N ALA A 677 -11.26 -21.95 -40.71
CA ALA A 677 -12.65 -21.50 -40.61
C ALA A 677 -12.72 -20.10 -39.98
N LEU A 678 -11.98 -19.88 -38.91
CA LEU A 678 -11.87 -18.56 -38.26
C LEU A 678 -11.31 -17.50 -39.21
N LEU A 679 -10.25 -17.80 -39.94
CA LEU A 679 -9.66 -16.88 -40.88
C LEU A 679 -10.62 -16.56 -42.03
N PHE A 680 -11.40 -17.55 -42.50
CA PHE A 680 -12.46 -17.34 -43.50
C PHE A 680 -13.54 -16.42 -42.96
N GLU A 681 -14.01 -16.61 -41.73
CA GLU A 681 -15.02 -15.78 -41.09
C GLU A 681 -14.54 -14.31 -40.94
N VAL A 682 -13.31 -14.13 -40.47
CA VAL A 682 -12.71 -12.81 -40.26
C VAL A 682 -12.49 -12.05 -41.56
N THR A 683 -12.24 -12.77 -42.70
CA THR A 683 -11.96 -12.16 -44.00
C THR A 683 -13.21 -12.00 -44.88
N GLN A 684 -14.35 -12.59 -44.51
CA GLN A 684 -15.61 -12.37 -45.24
C GLN A 684 -16.12 -10.96 -45.11
N SER A 685 -16.31 -10.32 -46.26
CA SER A 685 -17.00 -9.04 -46.37
C SER A 685 -18.50 -9.23 -46.15
N ARG A 686 -19.00 -8.99 -44.93
CA ARG A 686 -20.47 -8.90 -44.69
C ARG A 686 -20.94 -7.48 -45.01
N PRO A 687 -21.91 -7.30 -45.93
CA PRO A 687 -22.50 -5.99 -46.15
C PRO A 687 -23.32 -5.60 -44.90
N SER A 688 -23.03 -4.40 -44.39
CA SER A 688 -23.89 -3.64 -43.48
C SER A 688 -24.17 -4.19 -42.07
N THR A 689 -23.19 -4.41 -41.25
CA THR A 689 -23.38 -4.33 -39.79
C THR A 689 -22.18 -3.65 -39.16
N ALA A 690 -22.41 -2.82 -38.16
CA ALA A 690 -21.45 -2.04 -37.41
C ALA A 690 -20.52 -2.92 -36.49
N LEU A 691 -20.01 -4.03 -37.00
CA LEU A 691 -19.05 -4.86 -36.30
C LEU A 691 -17.64 -4.29 -36.53
N PRO A 692 -16.84 -4.11 -35.50
CA PRO A 692 -15.45 -3.67 -35.65
C PRO A 692 -14.70 -4.66 -36.55
N LYS A 693 -14.00 -4.14 -37.55
CA LYS A 693 -13.14 -4.94 -38.44
C LYS A 693 -12.04 -5.57 -37.62
N CYS A 694 -11.76 -6.83 -37.85
CA CYS A 694 -10.66 -7.54 -37.17
C CYS A 694 -9.31 -6.88 -37.47
N PRO A 695 -8.47 -6.66 -36.49
CA PRO A 695 -7.16 -6.07 -36.68
C PRO A 695 -6.28 -6.88 -37.65
N PRO A 696 -5.50 -6.24 -38.55
CA PRO A 696 -4.59 -6.92 -39.50
C PRO A 696 -3.59 -7.88 -38.81
N GLN A 697 -3.24 -7.59 -37.53
CA GLN A 697 -2.38 -8.47 -36.74
C GLN A 697 -2.97 -9.85 -36.52
N VAL A 698 -4.28 -9.96 -36.31
CA VAL A 698 -4.96 -11.26 -36.16
C VAL A 698 -4.87 -12.06 -37.46
N ILE A 699 -5.09 -11.41 -38.61
CA ILE A 699 -5.03 -12.04 -39.96
C ILE A 699 -3.61 -12.54 -40.19
N THR A 700 -2.58 -11.74 -39.96
CA THR A 700 -1.18 -12.12 -40.16
C THR A 700 -0.74 -13.24 -39.21
N ALA A 701 -1.21 -13.24 -37.95
CA ALA A 701 -0.97 -14.32 -37.00
C ALA A 701 -1.61 -15.64 -37.47
N LEU A 702 -2.89 -15.60 -37.87
CA LEU A 702 -3.61 -16.77 -38.39
C LEU A 702 -2.91 -17.36 -39.63
N MET A 703 -2.56 -16.56 -40.64
CA MET A 703 -1.83 -17.02 -41.84
C MET A 703 -0.49 -17.65 -41.50
N THR A 704 0.25 -17.02 -40.55
CA THR A 704 1.54 -17.55 -40.11
C THR A 704 1.40 -18.89 -39.39
N THR A 705 0.43 -18.99 -38.47
CA THR A 705 0.14 -20.23 -37.74
C THR A 705 -0.31 -21.35 -38.65
N LEU A 706 -1.24 -21.09 -39.58
CA LEU A 706 -1.66 -22.09 -40.57
C LEU A 706 -0.48 -22.60 -41.42
N THR A 707 0.45 -21.69 -41.77
CA THR A 707 1.67 -22.08 -42.51
C THR A 707 2.61 -22.93 -41.66
N LYS A 708 2.76 -22.61 -40.36
CA LYS A 708 3.52 -23.40 -39.39
C LYS A 708 2.93 -24.81 -39.24
N LEU A 709 1.62 -24.94 -39.11
CA LEU A 709 0.95 -26.25 -39.01
C LEU A 709 1.09 -27.04 -40.30
N ALA A 710 0.95 -26.41 -41.46
CA ALA A 710 1.16 -27.07 -42.75
C ALA A 710 2.61 -27.55 -42.97
N SER A 711 3.60 -26.82 -42.43
CA SER A 711 5.01 -27.28 -42.51
C SER A 711 5.25 -28.55 -41.70
N ARG A 712 4.43 -28.86 -40.69
CA ARG A 712 4.48 -30.06 -39.84
C ARG A 712 3.64 -31.20 -40.39
N SER A 713 2.62 -30.90 -41.20
CA SER A 713 1.78 -31.87 -41.90
C SER A 713 1.68 -31.47 -43.37
N GLN A 714 2.55 -32.07 -44.20
CA GLN A 714 2.75 -31.66 -45.61
C GLN A 714 1.49 -31.77 -46.48
N ASP A 715 0.55 -32.65 -46.10
CA ASP A 715 -0.74 -32.78 -46.78
C ASP A 715 -1.59 -31.50 -46.76
N LEU A 716 -1.32 -30.63 -45.84
CA LEU A 716 -2.02 -29.33 -45.70
C LEU A 716 -1.43 -28.21 -46.59
N ILE A 717 -0.22 -28.39 -47.15
CA ILE A 717 0.49 -27.38 -47.96
C ILE A 717 -0.33 -26.89 -49.16
N PRO A 718 -0.96 -27.77 -49.97
CA PRO A 718 -1.77 -27.35 -51.09
C PRO A 718 -2.95 -26.44 -50.67
N ARG A 719 -3.58 -26.79 -49.54
CA ARG A 719 -4.73 -26.04 -48.98
C ARG A 719 -4.33 -24.68 -48.50
N VAL A 720 -3.21 -24.57 -47.77
CA VAL A 720 -2.68 -23.28 -47.32
C VAL A 720 -2.23 -22.42 -48.49
N SER A 721 -1.54 -22.99 -49.45
CA SER A 721 -1.07 -22.25 -50.66
C SER A 721 -2.23 -21.66 -51.44
N LEU A 722 -3.33 -22.41 -51.61
CA LEU A 722 -4.54 -21.92 -52.27
C LEU A 722 -5.16 -20.73 -51.47
N PHE A 723 -5.28 -20.92 -50.18
CA PHE A 723 -5.81 -19.92 -49.27
C PHE A 723 -4.93 -18.64 -49.28
N LEU A 724 -3.64 -18.73 -49.08
CA LEU A 724 -2.70 -17.59 -49.15
C LEU A 724 -2.77 -16.86 -50.49
N SER A 725 -2.93 -17.61 -51.58
CA SER A 725 -3.12 -17.01 -52.95
C SER A 725 -4.40 -16.19 -53.02
N LYS A 726 -5.51 -16.66 -52.43
CA LYS A 726 -6.74 -15.89 -52.30
C LYS A 726 -6.55 -14.62 -51.46
N MET A 727 -5.87 -14.72 -50.31
CA MET A 727 -5.57 -13.58 -49.46
C MET A 727 -4.72 -12.52 -50.16
N ARG A 728 -3.76 -12.93 -51.00
CA ARG A 728 -2.97 -12.03 -51.82
C ARG A 728 -3.85 -11.24 -52.80
N THR A 729 -4.82 -11.93 -53.43
CA THR A 729 -5.77 -11.32 -54.39
C THR A 729 -6.75 -10.39 -53.67
N LEU A 730 -7.27 -10.80 -52.52
CA LEU A 730 -8.18 -9.97 -51.71
C LEU A 730 -7.48 -8.69 -51.22
N ALA A 731 -6.21 -8.77 -50.82
CA ALA A 731 -5.43 -7.59 -50.44
C ALA A 731 -5.15 -6.61 -51.62
N GLN A 732 -5.40 -7.02 -52.83
CA GLN A 732 -5.31 -6.17 -54.04
C GLN A 732 -6.68 -5.62 -54.46
N SER A 733 -7.78 -6.09 -53.90
CA SER A 733 -9.12 -5.72 -54.26
C SER A 733 -9.55 -4.36 -53.73
N PRO A 734 -10.20 -3.50 -54.54
CA PRO A 734 -10.74 -2.21 -54.05
C PRO A 734 -11.87 -2.37 -53.04
N ALA A 735 -12.44 -3.56 -52.85
CA ALA A 735 -13.46 -3.84 -51.83
C ALA A 735 -12.96 -3.68 -50.39
N MET A 736 -11.64 -3.71 -50.16
CA MET A 736 -11.00 -3.51 -48.87
C MET A 736 -10.46 -2.08 -48.65
N SER A 737 -10.85 -1.12 -49.48
CA SER A 737 -10.37 0.27 -49.43
C SER A 737 -10.68 1.05 -48.16
N SER A 738 -11.42 0.48 -47.22
CA SER A 738 -11.73 1.07 -45.95
C SER A 738 -10.71 0.73 -44.85
N VAL A 739 -9.72 -0.11 -45.09
CA VAL A 739 -8.58 -0.40 -44.22
C VAL A 739 -7.42 0.50 -44.59
N PRO A 740 -6.61 1.06 -43.65
CA PRO A 740 -5.43 1.83 -44.00
C PRO A 740 -4.51 1.09 -44.94
N CYS A 741 -4.00 1.79 -45.97
CA CYS A 741 -3.19 1.21 -47.05
C CYS A 741 -1.93 0.49 -46.53
N GLU A 742 -1.38 0.96 -45.42
CA GLU A 742 -0.21 0.38 -44.75
C GLU A 742 -0.48 -1.00 -44.20
N ASP A 743 -1.62 -1.20 -43.55
CA ASP A 743 -2.00 -2.47 -42.92
C ASP A 743 -2.28 -3.56 -43.95
N MET A 744 -2.91 -3.22 -45.07
CA MET A 744 -3.12 -4.16 -46.16
C MET A 744 -1.82 -4.46 -46.93
N GLY A 745 -0.90 -3.50 -47.00
CA GLY A 745 0.46 -3.70 -47.47
C GLY A 745 1.19 -4.77 -46.68
N ALA A 746 1.13 -4.73 -45.34
CA ALA A 746 1.73 -5.72 -44.45
C ALA A 746 1.15 -7.13 -44.68
N VAL A 747 -0.18 -7.27 -44.79
CA VAL A 747 -0.85 -8.57 -45.08
C VAL A 747 -0.37 -9.15 -46.41
N ARG A 748 -0.27 -8.30 -47.46
CA ARG A 748 0.19 -8.72 -48.79
C ARG A 748 1.64 -9.19 -48.79
N VAL A 749 2.55 -8.44 -48.14
CA VAL A 749 3.96 -8.80 -48.01
C VAL A 749 4.08 -10.14 -47.28
N ARG A 750 3.39 -10.27 -46.15
CA ARG A 750 3.42 -11.52 -45.38
C ARG A 750 2.91 -12.72 -46.16
N THR A 751 1.81 -12.55 -46.87
CA THR A 751 1.23 -13.61 -47.72
C THR A 751 2.23 -14.08 -48.77
N THR A 752 2.93 -13.14 -49.44
CA THR A 752 3.91 -13.44 -50.47
C THR A 752 5.13 -14.17 -49.87
N GLU A 753 5.60 -13.78 -48.71
CA GLU A 753 6.70 -14.42 -47.98
C GLU A 753 6.36 -15.87 -47.65
N LEU A 754 5.18 -16.11 -47.04
CA LEU A 754 4.72 -17.45 -46.66
C LEU A 754 4.54 -18.36 -47.91
N LEU A 755 3.97 -17.84 -48.99
CA LEU A 755 3.86 -18.58 -50.27
C LEU A 755 5.22 -18.99 -50.81
N ASN A 756 6.19 -18.10 -50.77
CA ASN A 756 7.54 -18.41 -51.23
C ASN A 756 8.24 -19.45 -50.38
N LEU A 757 8.06 -19.39 -49.09
CA LEU A 757 8.61 -20.37 -48.15
C LEU A 757 8.02 -21.79 -48.37
N LEU A 758 6.72 -21.89 -48.61
CA LEU A 758 6.02 -23.17 -48.82
C LEU A 758 6.38 -23.83 -50.18
N LYS A 759 7.02 -23.14 -51.14
CA LYS A 759 7.55 -23.76 -52.36
C LYS A 759 8.61 -24.80 -52.11
N MET A 760 9.22 -24.76 -50.90
CA MET A 760 10.26 -25.65 -50.48
C MET A 760 9.90 -26.29 -49.12
N PRO A 761 9.11 -27.38 -49.11
CA PRO A 761 8.49 -27.91 -47.88
C PRO A 761 9.49 -28.28 -46.80
N SER A 762 10.61 -28.92 -47.15
CA SER A 762 11.65 -29.32 -46.17
C SER A 762 12.31 -28.10 -45.51
N VAL A 763 12.46 -27.03 -46.25
CA VAL A 763 13.02 -25.79 -45.74
C VAL A 763 12.00 -25.00 -44.92
N ALA A 764 10.75 -25.01 -45.34
CA ALA A 764 9.65 -24.48 -44.58
C ALA A 764 9.54 -25.17 -43.19
N GLN A 765 9.64 -26.50 -43.19
CA GLN A 765 9.66 -27.26 -41.97
C GLN A 765 10.84 -26.88 -41.04
N PHE A 766 12.05 -26.76 -41.62
CA PHE A 766 13.23 -26.37 -40.86
C PHE A 766 13.11 -24.94 -40.28
N VAL A 767 12.69 -23.99 -41.09
CA VAL A 767 12.58 -22.57 -40.69
C VAL A 767 11.45 -22.33 -39.71
N LEU A 768 10.34 -23.07 -39.82
CA LEU A 768 9.13 -22.89 -39.02
C LEU A 768 9.02 -23.87 -37.86
N THR A 769 10.03 -24.74 -37.67
CA THR A 769 10.10 -25.61 -36.50
C THR A 769 10.45 -24.79 -35.27
N PRO A 770 9.72 -24.89 -34.17
CA PRO A 770 9.99 -24.13 -32.96
C PRO A 770 11.38 -24.48 -32.42
N SER A 771 12.09 -23.47 -31.96
CA SER A 771 13.39 -23.61 -31.28
C SER A 771 13.22 -23.28 -29.78
N THR A 772 14.17 -23.78 -29.00
CA THR A 772 14.20 -23.50 -27.55
C THR A 772 14.45 -22.02 -27.20
N GLU A 773 14.79 -21.21 -28.19
CA GLU A 773 15.10 -19.78 -28.02
C GLU A 773 13.93 -18.83 -28.37
N VAL A 774 12.76 -19.39 -28.71
CA VAL A 774 11.60 -18.54 -29.06
C VAL A 774 10.99 -17.95 -27.81
N SER A 775 11.25 -16.67 -27.58
CA SER A 775 10.82 -15.97 -26.37
C SER A 775 9.66 -14.99 -26.59
N GLU A 776 9.42 -14.54 -27.83
CA GLU A 776 8.40 -13.52 -28.09
C GLU A 776 7.73 -13.71 -29.48
N PRO A 777 6.42 -13.36 -29.60
CA PRO A 777 5.68 -13.49 -30.87
C PRO A 777 6.06 -12.36 -31.86
N ARG A 778 7.31 -12.30 -32.30
CA ARG A 778 7.81 -11.22 -33.18
C ARG A 778 7.45 -11.40 -34.62
N TYR A 779 7.20 -12.61 -35.07
CA TYR A 779 6.95 -12.96 -36.45
C TYR A 779 5.89 -12.13 -37.14
N HIS A 780 4.80 -11.84 -36.47
CA HIS A 780 3.70 -11.10 -37.02
C HIS A 780 3.82 -9.59 -36.79
N ARG A 781 4.84 -9.15 -36.03
CA ARG A 781 5.15 -7.73 -35.78
C ARG A 781 6.30 -7.26 -36.66
N ASP A 782 7.29 -8.12 -36.88
CA ASP A 782 8.47 -7.79 -37.63
C ASP A 782 8.51 -8.56 -38.94
N THR A 783 7.61 -8.21 -39.86
CA THR A 783 7.48 -8.83 -41.21
C THR A 783 8.62 -8.49 -42.13
N ASN A 784 9.38 -7.40 -41.83
CA ASN A 784 10.40 -6.88 -42.76
C ASN A 784 11.81 -7.41 -42.53
N THR A 785 12.08 -7.96 -41.33
CA THR A 785 13.44 -8.38 -40.94
C THR A 785 13.58 -9.90 -40.75
N ALA A 786 12.67 -10.55 -39.99
CA ALA A 786 12.84 -11.95 -39.59
C ALA A 786 12.66 -12.93 -40.76
N LEU A 787 11.58 -12.80 -41.54
CA LEU A 787 11.30 -13.73 -42.65
C LEU A 787 12.15 -13.51 -43.89
N PRO A 788 12.47 -12.27 -44.30
CA PRO A 788 13.45 -12.04 -45.38
C PRO A 788 14.85 -12.61 -45.05
N LEU A 789 15.28 -12.51 -43.78
CA LEU A 789 16.55 -13.12 -43.38
C LEU A 789 16.50 -14.65 -43.45
N ALA A 790 15.42 -15.26 -42.99
CA ALA A 790 15.19 -16.70 -43.13
C ALA A 790 15.17 -17.16 -44.57
N LEU A 791 14.44 -16.46 -45.46
CA LEU A 791 14.41 -16.76 -46.89
C LEU A 791 15.79 -16.65 -47.55
N ARG A 792 16.60 -15.64 -47.21
CA ARG A 792 17.99 -15.51 -47.69
C ARG A 792 18.86 -16.67 -47.23
N THR A 793 18.72 -17.12 -45.98
CA THR A 793 19.45 -18.27 -45.45
C THR A 793 19.06 -19.55 -46.19
N VAL A 794 17.75 -19.72 -46.40
CA VAL A 794 17.21 -20.83 -47.18
C VAL A 794 17.71 -20.83 -48.62
N SER A 795 17.66 -19.70 -49.34
CA SER A 795 18.18 -19.59 -50.69
C SER A 795 19.65 -19.98 -50.76
N ARG A 796 20.47 -19.55 -49.82
CA ARG A 796 21.90 -19.88 -49.72
C ARG A 796 22.10 -21.38 -49.44
N LEU A 797 21.29 -22.01 -48.62
CA LEU A 797 21.37 -23.47 -48.39
C LEU A 797 21.00 -24.26 -49.66
N VAL A 798 19.97 -23.84 -50.37
CA VAL A 798 19.54 -24.47 -51.62
C VAL A 798 20.59 -24.29 -52.73
N GLU A 799 21.15 -23.09 -52.88
CA GLU A 799 22.27 -22.82 -53.80
C GLU A 799 23.47 -23.70 -53.49
N LYS A 800 23.79 -23.89 -52.22
CA LYS A 800 24.86 -24.75 -51.76
C LYS A 800 24.60 -26.25 -52.09
N GLU A 801 23.36 -26.75 -51.85
CA GLU A 801 22.97 -28.11 -52.21
C GLU A 801 22.92 -28.35 -53.72
N ALA A 802 22.54 -27.32 -54.50
CA ALA A 802 22.55 -27.37 -55.96
C ALA A 802 23.93 -27.23 -56.58
N GLY A 803 24.99 -27.08 -55.79
CA GLY A 803 26.36 -26.91 -56.27
C GLY A 803 26.61 -25.57 -57.00
N LEU A 804 25.73 -24.60 -56.82
CA LEU A 804 25.91 -23.27 -57.42
C LEU A 804 26.91 -22.47 -56.57
N PRO A 805 27.83 -21.71 -57.21
CA PRO A 805 28.73 -20.83 -56.44
C PRO A 805 27.91 -19.78 -55.70
N PRO A 806 28.28 -19.40 -54.48
CA PRO A 806 27.57 -18.34 -53.73
C PRO A 806 27.72 -17.04 -54.49
N GLY A 807 26.56 -16.45 -54.94
CA GLY A 807 26.48 -15.16 -55.58
C GLY A 807 26.67 -13.96 -54.62
#